data_d25e4a5b5704296de2d7267ee9d20424
#
_entry.id   d25e4a5b5704296de2d7267ee9d20424
#
_cell.length_a   1.000
_cell.length_b   1.000
_cell.length_c   1.000
_cell.angle_alpha   90.00
_cell.angle_beta   90.00
_cell.angle_gamma   90.00
#
_symmetry.space_group_name_H-M   'P 1'
#
loop_
_entity.id
_entity.type
_entity.pdbx_description
1 polymer ?
#
loop_
_entity_poly.entity_id
_entity_poly.type
_entity_poly.pdbx_seq_one_letter_code
_entity_poly.pdbx_strand_id
1 'polypeptide(L)'
;MAGLSLLAASLSGAPAAMAAGTASISGSVQMQAGLSANMIYVDAYKDDQYVDGSSIWSDSGNYTIDGLEPGSYKLKFYAYGPNGGAPVNVPEWYDDKELASAAQVVTLVAGQSRTNVSAVLNTGATVSGKVTVPAGVDATKITVDATRDGEYSSYRASLNADGTYSLSNMVAGQYRLNFFWGAGFGEDSTPSPIISTYLGGITWQTATLVNVPKQGNVTGQNITLAPAGIVTGKVTVPAGVDVTKVSVSLSNAAKPSDPGGYTNPKANGEFSVGGLVPASYKVSFGWSGNESPILSSFYGPVGATQDTTTLVNVPALQPVTGINQTLIAAAKIKGKVTVPAGFSPANILVMAKAPSDLTWMGSAQTDTTGAFTIGGLPAGSYKLQYSANNQNLVEQWQGQKLDASASTAVTVTTGQTQTVANEALVQGAAVSGTLSVPAGSSSQATLATLVGPAGIVTQSQVAGNGSFSFDRLPAGSYSIEFNRSSGLTTTVEASFFKDKSESAGTSSATKVTVATGETKSGLTSTSKTGGTLTGKVVGTDGQPLNNVPVRVYTKDGSLVTRGANTIADGTFTVTGLTTGSYLVSANMIATRPSGSLGPIFSGNVTTEGAAAAVATTVGTNTDIGTLSFAAAGNPGTGFADVPAGGQFSTEITWMASAGISTGWTEADGSKTFRPLSPVNRDAMAAFMYRLAGKPAFTPPATSPFTDVPTSSQFYKEITWLADKGVSTGWTESDGSKTYRPLQAVNRDAMAAFMYRLAGKPAFDPPSSSPFTDVPTSSQFYKEITWLAAQGISTGWTEADNSKTFRPLNAVNRDAMAAFMYRYNGKFNPS
;
A
#
# COMPACT_ATOMS: atom_id res chain seq x y z
N MET A 1 -6.30 21.23 -58.39
CA MET A 1 -5.97 20.84 -59.77
C MET A 1 -5.37 19.46 -59.72
N ALA A 2 -6.14 18.52 -60.12
CA ALA A 2 -5.93 17.48 -61.18
C ALA A 2 -4.83 16.49 -60.84
N GLY A 3 -4.99 15.22 -60.94
CA GLY A 3 -5.94 14.46 -61.74
C GLY A 3 -5.96 12.98 -61.46
N LEU A 4 -7.06 12.50 -61.80
CA LEU A 4 -7.53 11.14 -61.87
C LEU A 4 -6.68 10.28 -62.81
N SER A 5 -6.48 9.00 -62.50
CA SER A 5 -6.42 7.97 -63.52
C SER A 5 -7.10 6.69 -63.04
N LEU A 6 -8.19 6.36 -63.69
CA LEU A 6 -8.93 5.11 -63.67
C LEU A 6 -8.08 3.95 -64.21
N LEU A 7 -8.13 2.82 -63.54
CA LEU A 7 -7.95 1.53 -64.20
C LEU A 7 -9.15 0.63 -63.89
N ALA A 8 -9.97 0.40 -64.90
CA ALA A 8 -11.08 -0.49 -64.85
C ALA A 8 -10.58 -1.94 -65.05
N ALA A 9 -10.89 -2.81 -64.12
CA ALA A 9 -10.85 -4.25 -64.33
C ALA A 9 -12.24 -4.81 -64.10
N SER A 10 -12.81 -5.32 -65.19
CA SER A 10 -14.07 -6.04 -65.17
C SER A 10 -13.96 -7.36 -64.43
N LEU A 11 -14.76 -7.53 -63.38
CA LEU A 11 -15.09 -8.85 -62.84
C LEU A 11 -16.60 -9.06 -62.90
N SER A 12 -16.93 -10.13 -63.57
CA SER A 12 -18.24 -10.68 -63.77
C SER A 12 -18.95 -11.09 -62.52
N GLY A 13 -20.22 -10.65 -62.35
CA GLY A 13 -21.31 -11.43 -61.79
C GLY A 13 -21.20 -11.90 -60.32
N ALA A 14 -21.36 -10.96 -59.35
CA ALA A 14 -22.01 -11.29 -58.10
C ALA A 14 -23.47 -10.82 -58.21
N PRO A 15 -24.48 -11.57 -57.67
CA PRO A 15 -25.82 -11.08 -57.58
C PRO A 15 -25.86 -9.79 -56.80
N ALA A 16 -26.53 -8.77 -57.35
CA ALA A 16 -26.76 -7.51 -56.64
C ALA A 16 -27.30 -7.81 -55.25
N ALA A 17 -26.55 -7.43 -54.21
CA ALA A 17 -27.11 -7.34 -52.88
C ALA A 17 -28.31 -6.41 -52.99
N MET A 18 -29.52 -6.94 -52.80
CA MET A 18 -30.71 -6.13 -52.66
C MET A 18 -30.39 -5.13 -51.52
N ALA A 19 -30.56 -3.84 -51.78
CA ALA A 19 -30.47 -2.83 -50.74
C ALA A 19 -31.32 -3.32 -49.56
N ALA A 20 -30.72 -3.53 -48.39
CA ALA A 20 -31.44 -3.94 -47.21
C ALA A 20 -32.51 -2.86 -46.99
N GLY A 21 -33.79 -3.23 -47.09
CA GLY A 21 -34.89 -2.28 -46.91
C GLY A 21 -34.73 -1.63 -45.54
N THR A 22 -34.74 -0.30 -45.52
CA THR A 22 -34.67 0.46 -44.27
C THR A 22 -35.88 0.12 -43.41
N ALA A 23 -35.65 -0.10 -42.13
CA ALA A 23 -36.66 -0.37 -41.12
C ALA A 23 -36.98 0.91 -40.32
N SER A 24 -38.08 0.93 -39.61
CA SER A 24 -38.48 2.06 -38.76
C SER A 24 -39.02 1.64 -37.40
N ILE A 25 -38.88 2.54 -36.41
CA ILE A 25 -39.48 2.42 -35.11
C ILE A 25 -40.40 3.63 -34.92
N SER A 26 -41.64 3.41 -34.46
CA SER A 26 -42.58 4.50 -34.18
C SER A 26 -43.39 4.21 -32.91
N GLY A 27 -43.86 5.28 -32.31
CA GLY A 27 -44.69 5.22 -31.14
C GLY A 27 -45.21 6.61 -30.76
N SER A 28 -45.75 6.70 -29.57
CA SER A 28 -46.18 7.96 -28.96
C SER A 28 -45.46 8.17 -27.65
N VAL A 29 -45.11 9.42 -27.37
CA VAL A 29 -44.57 9.85 -26.05
C VAL A 29 -45.57 10.85 -25.44
N GLN A 30 -45.82 10.66 -24.16
CA GLN A 30 -46.68 11.56 -23.38
C GLN A 30 -45.89 12.03 -22.13
N MET A 31 -46.12 13.24 -21.72
CA MET A 31 -45.64 13.74 -20.41
C MET A 31 -46.66 13.41 -19.33
N GLN A 32 -46.17 13.12 -18.12
CA GLN A 32 -47.04 13.01 -16.95
C GLN A 32 -47.85 14.31 -16.78
N ALA A 33 -49.12 14.22 -16.35
CA ALA A 33 -49.97 15.38 -16.12
C ALA A 33 -49.32 16.43 -15.18
N GLY A 34 -49.31 17.67 -15.64
CA GLY A 34 -48.66 18.78 -14.91
C GLY A 34 -47.22 19.06 -15.28
N LEU A 35 -46.61 18.23 -16.13
CA LEU A 35 -45.31 18.53 -16.75
C LEU A 35 -45.53 19.18 -18.12
N SER A 36 -44.63 20.12 -18.47
CA SER A 36 -44.56 20.72 -19.78
C SER A 36 -43.14 20.68 -20.30
N ALA A 37 -43.02 20.30 -21.53
CA ALA A 37 -41.76 20.23 -22.27
C ALA A 37 -41.84 21.12 -23.52
N ASN A 38 -40.70 21.69 -23.89
CA ASN A 38 -40.60 22.38 -25.18
C ASN A 38 -40.23 21.44 -26.27
N MET A 39 -39.54 20.38 -25.94
CA MET A 39 -39.10 19.36 -26.87
C MET A 39 -38.84 18.00 -26.19
N ILE A 40 -39.37 16.93 -26.78
CA ILE A 40 -39.12 15.57 -26.32
C ILE A 40 -38.16 14.91 -27.37
N TYR A 41 -37.19 14.17 -26.89
CA TYR A 41 -36.27 13.40 -27.71
C TYR A 41 -36.50 11.91 -27.53
N VAL A 42 -36.35 11.19 -28.61
CA VAL A 42 -36.34 9.74 -28.64
C VAL A 42 -35.11 9.30 -29.43
N ASP A 43 -34.14 8.74 -28.75
CA ASP A 43 -32.88 8.31 -29.35
C ASP A 43 -32.80 6.80 -29.45
N ALA A 44 -32.31 6.30 -30.61
CA ALA A 44 -32.08 4.89 -30.87
C ALA A 44 -30.58 4.57 -30.74
N TYR A 45 -30.28 3.52 -29.99
CA TYR A 45 -28.93 3.00 -29.78
C TYR A 45 -28.80 1.56 -30.26
N LYS A 46 -27.74 1.23 -30.99
CA LYS A 46 -27.32 -0.12 -31.38
C LYS A 46 -25.92 -0.39 -30.86
N ASP A 47 -25.69 -1.50 -30.17
CA ASP A 47 -24.42 -1.85 -29.55
C ASP A 47 -23.90 -0.73 -28.64
N ASP A 48 -24.81 -0.12 -27.84
CA ASP A 48 -24.60 1.01 -26.95
C ASP A 48 -24.07 2.30 -27.64
N GLN A 49 -24.12 2.38 -28.98
CA GLN A 49 -23.80 3.58 -29.73
C GLN A 49 -25.09 4.24 -30.24
N TYR A 50 -25.16 5.58 -30.15
CA TYR A 50 -26.23 6.35 -30.77
C TYR A 50 -26.22 6.15 -32.28
N VAL A 51 -27.39 5.88 -32.86
CA VAL A 51 -27.54 5.65 -34.29
C VAL A 51 -28.36 6.75 -34.96
N ASP A 52 -29.55 7.06 -34.40
CA ASP A 52 -30.47 8.06 -34.94
C ASP A 52 -31.49 8.43 -33.83
N GLY A 53 -32.32 9.45 -34.07
CA GLY A 53 -33.36 9.89 -33.14
C GLY A 53 -34.44 10.73 -33.76
N SER A 54 -35.50 10.94 -33.00
CA SER A 54 -36.64 11.79 -33.38
C SER A 54 -36.90 12.83 -32.30
N SER A 55 -37.42 14.00 -32.67
CA SER A 55 -37.79 15.06 -31.77
C SER A 55 -39.25 15.43 -31.95
N ILE A 56 -39.92 15.69 -30.81
CA ILE A 56 -41.33 16.12 -30.75
C ILE A 56 -41.35 17.51 -30.09
N TRP A 57 -41.88 18.51 -30.81
CA TRP A 57 -41.94 19.91 -30.40
C TRP A 57 -43.23 20.25 -29.64
N SER A 58 -43.62 19.44 -28.66
CA SER A 58 -44.80 19.59 -27.84
C SER A 58 -44.73 18.71 -26.60
N ASP A 59 -45.66 18.86 -25.68
CA ASP A 59 -45.78 18.03 -24.45
C ASP A 59 -46.16 16.56 -24.72
N SER A 60 -46.57 16.24 -25.91
CA SER A 60 -46.92 14.88 -26.34
C SER A 60 -46.94 14.78 -27.86
N GLY A 61 -46.80 13.59 -28.39
CA GLY A 61 -46.91 13.39 -29.81
C GLY A 61 -46.38 12.02 -30.26
N ASN A 62 -46.56 11.81 -31.56
CA ASN A 62 -46.02 10.64 -32.21
C ASN A 62 -44.60 10.90 -32.72
N TYR A 63 -43.80 9.90 -32.72
CA TYR A 63 -42.45 9.92 -33.31
C TYR A 63 -42.26 8.77 -34.28
N THR A 64 -41.34 8.95 -35.20
CA THR A 64 -40.86 7.92 -36.07
C THR A 64 -39.35 8.10 -36.24
N ILE A 65 -38.59 7.02 -36.15
CA ILE A 65 -37.16 6.93 -36.48
C ILE A 65 -37.09 6.02 -37.69
N ASP A 66 -36.80 6.60 -38.84
CA ASP A 66 -36.76 5.90 -40.12
C ASP A 66 -35.34 5.57 -40.53
N GLY A 67 -35.13 4.77 -41.56
CA GLY A 67 -33.80 4.54 -42.11
C GLY A 67 -32.92 3.60 -41.31
N LEU A 68 -33.46 2.91 -40.33
CA LEU A 68 -32.72 2.02 -39.48
C LEU A 68 -32.33 0.72 -40.20
N GLU A 69 -31.13 0.26 -40.02
CA GLU A 69 -30.68 -1.05 -40.49
C GLU A 69 -31.32 -2.18 -39.65
N PRO A 70 -31.45 -3.39 -40.20
CA PRO A 70 -31.84 -4.55 -39.40
C PRO A 70 -30.91 -4.74 -38.19
N GLY A 71 -31.48 -5.07 -37.03
CA GLY A 71 -30.72 -5.20 -35.81
C GLY A 71 -31.52 -5.03 -34.56
N SER A 72 -30.84 -5.01 -33.44
CA SER A 72 -31.42 -4.85 -32.12
C SER A 72 -31.13 -3.44 -31.58
N TYR A 73 -32.18 -2.74 -31.18
CA TYR A 73 -32.12 -1.35 -30.74
C TYR A 73 -32.59 -1.18 -29.30
N LYS A 74 -32.01 -0.25 -28.59
CA LYS A 74 -32.51 0.30 -27.34
C LYS A 74 -32.94 1.74 -27.56
N LEU A 75 -34.08 2.15 -27.02
CA LEU A 75 -34.56 3.53 -27.14
C LEU A 75 -34.48 4.26 -25.78
N LYS A 76 -34.05 5.52 -25.85
CA LYS A 76 -33.97 6.44 -24.69
C LYS A 76 -34.92 7.61 -24.95
N PHE A 77 -35.71 7.95 -23.95
CA PHE A 77 -36.69 9.02 -23.94
C PHE A 77 -36.34 10.07 -22.93
N TYR A 78 -36.35 11.34 -23.32
CA TYR A 78 -36.12 12.45 -22.41
C TYR A 78 -36.69 13.77 -22.97
N ALA A 79 -36.92 14.76 -22.08
CA ALA A 79 -37.58 16.01 -22.47
C ALA A 79 -36.92 17.21 -21.82
N TYR A 80 -36.84 18.34 -22.53
CA TYR A 80 -36.37 19.63 -22.03
C TYR A 80 -37.51 20.63 -21.91
N GLY A 81 -37.44 21.47 -20.85
CA GLY A 81 -38.36 22.52 -20.63
C GLY A 81 -38.18 23.75 -21.53
N PRO A 82 -39.07 24.75 -21.45
CA PRO A 82 -39.09 25.94 -22.33
C PRO A 82 -37.85 26.78 -22.32
N ASN A 83 -37.05 26.75 -21.26
CA ASN A 83 -35.87 27.62 -21.08
C ASN A 83 -34.54 26.92 -21.41
N GLY A 84 -34.57 25.70 -21.91
CA GLY A 84 -33.37 24.85 -22.05
C GLY A 84 -32.80 24.45 -20.68
N GLY A 85 -31.76 23.71 -20.63
CA GLY A 85 -31.11 23.29 -19.37
C GLY A 85 -31.25 21.80 -19.11
N ALA A 86 -31.42 21.41 -17.86
CA ALA A 86 -31.60 19.99 -17.50
C ALA A 86 -32.95 19.43 -18.00
N PRO A 87 -33.03 18.12 -18.29
CA PRO A 87 -34.27 17.45 -18.62
C PRO A 87 -35.34 17.68 -17.56
N VAL A 88 -36.59 17.89 -17.98
CA VAL A 88 -37.75 18.11 -17.06
C VAL A 88 -38.32 16.79 -16.52
N ASN A 89 -37.88 15.67 -17.06
CA ASN A 89 -38.20 14.31 -16.60
C ASN A 89 -36.94 13.55 -16.27
N VAL A 90 -37.05 12.39 -15.65
CA VAL A 90 -35.98 11.40 -15.61
C VAL A 90 -35.83 10.78 -16.99
N PRO A 91 -34.66 10.87 -17.65
CA PRO A 91 -34.43 10.12 -18.88
C PRO A 91 -34.66 8.63 -18.64
N GLU A 92 -35.46 8.00 -19.46
CA GLU A 92 -35.79 6.58 -19.34
C GLU A 92 -35.51 5.81 -20.63
N TRP A 93 -35.28 4.52 -20.50
CA TRP A 93 -35.16 3.59 -21.61
C TRP A 93 -36.50 2.87 -21.81
N TYR A 94 -36.68 2.37 -23.04
CA TYR A 94 -37.94 1.70 -23.40
C TYR A 94 -38.36 0.64 -22.39
N ASP A 95 -39.65 0.58 -22.13
CA ASP A 95 -40.33 -0.22 -21.10
C ASP A 95 -40.05 0.27 -19.67
N ASP A 96 -39.98 1.61 -19.50
CA ASP A 96 -39.85 2.28 -18.20
C ASP A 96 -38.61 1.82 -17.42
N LYS A 97 -37.48 1.69 -18.14
CA LYS A 97 -36.19 1.27 -17.54
C LYS A 97 -35.27 2.46 -17.27
N GLU A 98 -34.59 2.44 -16.12
CA GLU A 98 -33.66 3.47 -15.72
C GLU A 98 -32.25 3.28 -16.36
N LEU A 99 -31.90 2.05 -16.72
CA LEU A 99 -30.56 1.71 -17.22
C LEU A 99 -30.63 1.11 -18.63
N ALA A 100 -29.65 1.47 -19.47
CA ALA A 100 -29.49 0.89 -20.80
C ALA A 100 -29.39 -0.64 -20.79
N SER A 101 -28.76 -1.19 -19.75
CA SER A 101 -28.59 -2.66 -19.59
C SER A 101 -29.92 -3.38 -19.32
N ALA A 102 -30.90 -2.68 -18.75
CA ALA A 102 -32.24 -3.21 -18.44
C ALA A 102 -33.27 -2.85 -19.52
N ALA A 103 -32.93 -2.01 -20.51
CA ALA A 103 -33.83 -1.57 -21.58
C ALA A 103 -34.39 -2.75 -22.37
N GLN A 104 -35.69 -2.71 -22.65
CA GLN A 104 -36.29 -3.67 -23.56
C GLN A 104 -35.74 -3.43 -24.97
N VAL A 105 -35.21 -4.48 -25.56
CA VAL A 105 -34.64 -4.42 -26.88
C VAL A 105 -35.75 -4.49 -27.97
N VAL A 106 -35.69 -3.60 -28.93
CA VAL A 106 -36.54 -3.57 -30.13
C VAL A 106 -35.75 -4.15 -31.26
N THR A 107 -36.13 -5.34 -31.74
CA THR A 107 -35.47 -6.00 -32.86
C THR A 107 -36.20 -5.71 -34.16
N LEU A 108 -35.44 -5.33 -35.19
CA LEU A 108 -35.92 -5.01 -36.54
C LEU A 108 -35.34 -5.99 -37.56
N VAL A 109 -36.19 -6.43 -38.46
CA VAL A 109 -35.78 -7.08 -39.74
C VAL A 109 -35.88 -6.13 -40.89
N ALA A 110 -35.27 -6.45 -42.04
CA ALA A 110 -35.27 -5.58 -43.22
C ALA A 110 -36.68 -5.19 -43.68
N GLY A 111 -36.92 -3.88 -43.83
CA GLY A 111 -38.20 -3.31 -44.26
C GLY A 111 -39.31 -3.34 -43.21
N GLN A 112 -39.01 -3.71 -41.97
CA GLN A 112 -40.00 -3.78 -40.88
C GLN A 112 -40.27 -2.40 -40.27
N SER A 113 -41.56 -2.06 -40.15
CA SER A 113 -42.02 -0.97 -39.32
C SER A 113 -42.47 -1.49 -37.93
N ARG A 114 -41.74 -1.20 -36.91
CA ARG A 114 -42.09 -1.55 -35.51
C ARG A 114 -42.89 -0.39 -34.91
N THR A 115 -44.18 -0.58 -34.67
CA THR A 115 -45.07 0.43 -34.13
C THR A 115 -45.40 0.20 -32.66
N ASN A 116 -46.02 1.18 -31.99
CA ASN A 116 -46.41 1.14 -30.59
C ASN A 116 -45.28 1.02 -29.59
N VAL A 117 -44.10 1.52 -29.94
CA VAL A 117 -42.99 1.67 -28.97
C VAL A 117 -43.16 3.00 -28.25
N SER A 118 -44.02 3.03 -27.25
CA SER A 118 -44.51 4.27 -26.59
C SER A 118 -43.96 4.40 -25.19
N ALA A 119 -43.89 5.66 -24.67
CA ALA A 119 -43.42 5.99 -23.35
C ALA A 119 -44.29 7.04 -22.69
N VAL A 120 -44.36 7.05 -21.35
CA VAL A 120 -44.94 8.12 -20.53
C VAL A 120 -43.84 8.66 -19.64
N LEU A 121 -43.34 9.85 -19.97
CA LEU A 121 -42.25 10.48 -19.26
C LEU A 121 -42.73 11.02 -17.90
N ASN A 122 -42.08 10.56 -16.86
CA ASN A 122 -42.43 10.87 -15.47
C ASN A 122 -41.40 11.77 -14.82
N THR A 123 -41.78 12.50 -13.79
CA THR A 123 -40.86 13.16 -12.87
C THR A 123 -40.14 12.11 -12.06
N GLY A 124 -38.88 12.37 -11.77
CA GLY A 124 -38.13 11.65 -10.73
C GLY A 124 -38.60 12.08 -9.33
N ALA A 125 -37.89 11.54 -8.36
CA ALA A 125 -38.07 11.97 -6.98
C ALA A 125 -37.44 13.35 -6.74
N THR A 126 -37.89 14.00 -5.68
CA THR A 126 -37.32 15.24 -5.18
C THR A 126 -36.72 14.99 -3.80
N VAL A 127 -35.46 15.40 -3.59
CA VAL A 127 -34.82 15.41 -2.27
C VAL A 127 -34.71 16.85 -1.79
N SER A 128 -35.23 17.15 -0.59
CA SER A 128 -35.18 18.50 -0.07
C SER A 128 -34.89 18.55 1.42
N GLY A 129 -34.37 19.67 1.85
CA GLY A 129 -34.05 19.90 3.25
C GLY A 129 -33.68 21.36 3.54
N LYS A 130 -33.19 21.56 4.74
CA LYS A 130 -32.73 22.87 5.22
C LYS A 130 -31.32 22.74 5.80
N VAL A 131 -30.43 23.60 5.34
CA VAL A 131 -29.09 23.75 5.86
C VAL A 131 -29.06 24.92 6.83
N THR A 132 -28.65 24.66 8.07
CA THR A 132 -28.34 25.73 9.01
C THR A 132 -26.87 26.11 8.82
N VAL A 133 -26.64 27.36 8.47
CA VAL A 133 -25.30 27.90 8.21
C VAL A 133 -24.80 28.70 9.42
N PRO A 134 -23.47 28.81 9.62
CA PRO A 134 -22.89 29.67 10.64
C PRO A 134 -23.25 31.14 10.42
N ALA A 135 -23.33 31.91 11.49
CA ALA A 135 -23.65 33.33 11.43
C ALA A 135 -22.72 34.10 10.49
N GLY A 136 -23.26 34.91 9.60
CA GLY A 136 -22.51 35.70 8.63
C GLY A 136 -22.12 34.95 7.35
N VAL A 137 -22.46 33.68 7.21
CA VAL A 137 -22.23 32.91 5.98
C VAL A 137 -23.40 33.06 5.04
N ASP A 138 -23.14 33.43 3.79
CA ASP A 138 -24.15 33.53 2.73
C ASP A 138 -24.54 32.12 2.24
N ALA A 139 -25.74 31.69 2.60
CA ALA A 139 -26.27 30.38 2.22
C ALA A 139 -26.29 30.17 0.70
N THR A 140 -26.51 31.21 -0.09
CA THR A 140 -26.65 31.11 -1.55
C THR A 140 -25.37 30.72 -2.26
N LYS A 141 -24.22 30.81 -1.57
CA LYS A 141 -22.91 30.35 -2.05
C LYS A 141 -22.62 28.91 -1.71
N ILE A 142 -23.53 28.21 -1.06
CA ILE A 142 -23.38 26.79 -0.73
C ILE A 142 -24.10 25.96 -1.76
N THR A 143 -23.43 24.94 -2.25
CA THR A 143 -23.94 23.93 -3.18
C THR A 143 -24.17 22.61 -2.44
N VAL A 144 -25.31 21.99 -2.70
CA VAL A 144 -25.57 20.59 -2.38
C VAL A 144 -25.36 19.74 -3.62
N ASP A 145 -24.59 18.68 -3.49
CA ASP A 145 -24.30 17.69 -4.53
C ASP A 145 -24.75 16.31 -4.02
N ALA A 146 -25.66 15.67 -4.74
CA ALA A 146 -26.11 14.32 -4.43
C ALA A 146 -25.48 13.33 -5.42
N THR A 147 -24.53 12.55 -4.99
CA THR A 147 -23.86 11.54 -5.79
C THR A 147 -24.47 10.17 -5.50
N ARG A 148 -24.89 9.46 -6.55
CA ARG A 148 -25.40 8.09 -6.45
C ARG A 148 -24.28 7.13 -6.07
N ASP A 149 -24.55 6.24 -5.11
CA ASP A 149 -23.54 5.28 -4.65
C ASP A 149 -23.15 4.31 -5.78
N GLY A 150 -21.84 4.22 -6.05
CA GLY A 150 -21.29 3.41 -7.15
C GLY A 150 -21.28 4.07 -8.54
N GLU A 151 -21.70 5.33 -8.68
CA GLU A 151 -21.74 6.09 -9.94
C GLU A 151 -21.01 7.43 -9.83
N TYR A 152 -20.62 7.99 -10.99
CA TYR A 152 -20.04 9.35 -11.08
C TYR A 152 -21.09 10.44 -11.38
N SER A 153 -22.36 10.07 -11.57
CA SER A 153 -23.42 11.03 -11.85
C SER A 153 -23.88 11.71 -10.57
N SER A 154 -24.05 13.02 -10.59
CA SER A 154 -24.52 13.81 -9.46
C SER A 154 -25.63 14.80 -9.84
N TYR A 155 -26.51 15.07 -8.87
CA TYR A 155 -27.50 16.14 -8.93
C TYR A 155 -27.05 17.31 -8.08
N ARG A 156 -27.19 18.54 -8.58
CA ARG A 156 -26.73 19.75 -7.89
C ARG A 156 -27.82 20.80 -7.73
N ALA A 157 -27.78 21.51 -6.62
CA ALA A 157 -28.52 22.72 -6.41
C ALA A 157 -27.75 23.67 -5.49
N SER A 158 -27.91 24.99 -5.71
CA SER A 158 -27.51 25.99 -4.72
C SER A 158 -28.58 26.13 -3.66
N LEU A 159 -28.17 26.49 -2.45
CA LEU A 159 -29.14 26.79 -1.40
C LEU A 159 -29.88 28.12 -1.69
N ASN A 160 -31.13 28.21 -1.25
CA ASN A 160 -31.84 29.47 -1.16
C ASN A 160 -31.30 30.34 0.00
N ALA A 161 -31.62 31.63 0.01
CA ALA A 161 -31.18 32.55 1.06
C ALA A 161 -31.63 32.15 2.48
N ASP A 162 -32.76 31.43 2.61
CA ASP A 162 -33.26 30.88 3.87
C ASP A 162 -32.60 29.52 4.26
N GLY A 163 -31.66 29.06 3.47
CA GLY A 163 -30.91 27.79 3.64
C GLY A 163 -31.65 26.54 3.12
N THR A 164 -32.84 26.70 2.51
CA THR A 164 -33.53 25.54 1.91
C THR A 164 -32.92 25.14 0.58
N TYR A 165 -33.08 23.87 0.22
CA TYR A 165 -32.67 23.33 -1.07
C TYR A 165 -33.62 22.27 -1.58
N SER A 166 -33.57 22.05 -2.89
CA SER A 166 -34.35 21.02 -3.58
C SER A 166 -33.57 20.48 -4.77
N LEU A 167 -33.39 19.17 -4.80
CA LEU A 167 -32.82 18.39 -5.92
C LEU A 167 -33.98 17.65 -6.57
N SER A 168 -34.33 18.00 -7.79
CA SER A 168 -35.47 17.46 -8.51
C SER A 168 -35.03 16.45 -9.59
N ASN A 169 -35.98 15.66 -10.06
CA ASN A 169 -35.82 14.69 -11.14
C ASN A 169 -34.74 13.64 -10.86
N MET A 170 -34.60 13.26 -9.60
CA MET A 170 -33.63 12.25 -9.21
C MET A 170 -34.11 10.84 -9.59
N VAL A 171 -33.22 10.06 -10.12
CA VAL A 171 -33.41 8.60 -10.38
C VAL A 171 -33.43 7.86 -9.05
N ALA A 172 -34.20 6.77 -8.95
CA ALA A 172 -34.20 5.92 -7.77
C ALA A 172 -32.80 5.40 -7.43
N GLY A 173 -32.47 5.34 -6.15
CA GLY A 173 -31.18 4.83 -5.71
C GLY A 173 -30.76 5.34 -4.33
N GLN A 174 -29.55 4.98 -3.93
CA GLN A 174 -28.94 5.47 -2.71
C GLN A 174 -27.96 6.59 -3.04
N TYR A 175 -28.07 7.70 -2.34
CA TYR A 175 -27.29 8.90 -2.60
C TYR A 175 -26.57 9.38 -1.35
N ARG A 176 -25.37 9.95 -1.54
CA ARG A 176 -24.68 10.75 -0.54
C ARG A 176 -24.79 12.21 -0.90
N LEU A 177 -25.26 13.02 0.05
CA LEU A 177 -25.40 14.46 -0.11
C LEU A 177 -24.19 15.15 0.50
N ASN A 178 -23.46 15.92 -0.31
CA ASN A 178 -22.34 16.76 0.11
C ASN A 178 -22.70 18.23 0.02
N PHE A 179 -22.40 18.99 1.06
CA PHE A 179 -22.61 20.43 1.16
C PHE A 179 -21.28 21.14 1.20
N PHE A 180 -21.00 22.00 0.22
CA PHE A 180 -19.72 22.67 0.09
C PHE A 180 -19.86 24.12 -0.40
N TRP A 181 -18.83 24.92 -0.17
CA TRP A 181 -18.75 26.30 -0.58
C TRP A 181 -18.42 26.43 -2.06
N GLY A 182 -19.15 27.30 -2.77
CA GLY A 182 -18.93 27.61 -4.19
C GLY A 182 -20.10 27.20 -5.07
N ALA A 183 -20.49 28.06 -5.99
CA ALA A 183 -21.62 27.88 -6.91
C ALA A 183 -21.27 27.09 -8.20
N GLY A 184 -20.22 26.26 -8.20
CA GLY A 184 -19.79 25.49 -9.38
C GLY A 184 -18.28 25.35 -9.50
N PHE A 185 -17.83 24.62 -10.52
CA PHE A 185 -16.40 24.44 -10.79
C PHE A 185 -15.73 25.77 -11.17
N GLY A 186 -14.94 26.35 -10.27
CA GLY A 186 -13.84 27.23 -10.64
C GLY A 186 -14.03 28.75 -10.54
N GLU A 187 -15.13 29.31 -10.03
CA GLU A 187 -15.32 30.76 -10.10
C GLU A 187 -15.25 31.55 -8.78
N ASP A 188 -15.36 30.93 -7.62
CA ASP A 188 -15.23 31.66 -6.35
C ASP A 188 -13.89 31.36 -5.68
N SER A 189 -12.93 32.28 -5.84
CA SER A 189 -11.61 32.19 -5.20
C SER A 189 -11.62 32.57 -3.72
N THR A 190 -12.80 32.76 -3.12
CA THR A 190 -12.90 33.07 -1.70
C THR A 190 -12.72 31.81 -0.86
N PRO A 191 -11.93 31.87 0.22
CA PRO A 191 -11.74 30.72 1.09
C PRO A 191 -13.06 30.31 1.74
N SER A 192 -13.34 28.99 1.72
CA SER A 192 -14.58 28.47 2.32
C SER A 192 -14.69 28.82 3.80
N PRO A 193 -15.78 29.47 4.24
CA PRO A 193 -16.03 29.73 5.66
C PRO A 193 -16.68 28.54 6.38
N ILE A 194 -16.99 27.45 5.66
CA ILE A 194 -17.62 26.24 6.19
C ILE A 194 -16.76 25.01 5.90
N ILE A 195 -16.87 24.01 6.74
CA ILE A 195 -16.32 22.68 6.48
C ILE A 195 -17.22 21.98 5.47
N SER A 196 -16.66 21.51 4.35
CA SER A 196 -17.40 20.64 3.42
C SER A 196 -17.85 19.39 4.17
N THR A 197 -19.15 19.13 4.15
CA THR A 197 -19.76 18.14 5.04
C THR A 197 -20.77 17.31 4.27
N TYR A 198 -20.70 15.99 4.43
CA TYR A 198 -21.74 15.08 3.97
C TYR A 198 -22.88 15.02 5.00
N LEU A 199 -24.08 14.71 4.55
CA LEU A 199 -25.14 14.35 5.47
C LEU A 199 -24.67 13.16 6.34
N GLY A 200 -24.57 13.37 7.65
CA GLY A 200 -24.12 12.35 8.61
C GLY A 200 -22.61 12.31 8.92
N GLY A 201 -21.76 13.06 8.21
CA GLY A 201 -20.31 13.09 8.50
C GLY A 201 -19.50 14.00 7.60
N ILE A 202 -18.21 14.10 7.85
CA ILE A 202 -17.30 14.96 7.07
C ILE A 202 -16.58 14.24 5.92
N THR A 203 -16.73 12.93 5.79
CA THR A 203 -16.07 12.13 4.74
C THR A 203 -17.11 11.30 3.99
N TRP A 204 -16.75 10.86 2.79
CA TRP A 204 -17.58 9.95 1.99
C TRP A 204 -17.95 8.66 2.76
N GLN A 205 -17.02 8.12 3.54
CA GLN A 205 -17.22 6.88 4.29
C GLN A 205 -18.19 7.03 5.47
N THR A 206 -18.28 8.23 6.04
CA THR A 206 -19.16 8.54 7.18
C THR A 206 -20.52 9.12 6.75
N ALA A 207 -20.72 9.34 5.46
CA ALA A 207 -21.94 9.89 4.90
C ALA A 207 -23.14 8.96 5.10
N THR A 208 -24.26 9.52 5.50
CA THR A 208 -25.55 8.80 5.53
C THR A 208 -26.08 8.63 4.11
N LEU A 209 -26.48 7.41 3.78
CA LEU A 209 -27.14 7.12 2.52
C LEU A 209 -28.60 7.57 2.57
N VAL A 210 -29.00 8.38 1.60
CA VAL A 210 -30.39 8.80 1.39
C VAL A 210 -31.00 7.89 0.34
N ASN A 211 -32.03 7.14 0.72
CA ASN A 211 -32.76 6.27 -0.20
C ASN A 211 -33.78 7.10 -0.97
N VAL A 212 -33.59 7.25 -2.27
CA VAL A 212 -34.43 8.01 -3.18
C VAL A 212 -35.34 7.03 -3.93
N PRO A 213 -36.67 7.11 -3.79
CA PRO A 213 -37.63 6.28 -4.50
C PRO A 213 -37.72 6.69 -5.98
N LYS A 214 -38.38 5.89 -6.81
CA LYS A 214 -38.60 6.20 -8.23
C LYS A 214 -39.36 7.52 -8.45
N GLN A 215 -40.32 7.84 -7.58
CA GLN A 215 -41.12 9.03 -7.58
C GLN A 215 -41.42 9.48 -6.16
N GLY A 216 -41.83 10.74 -5.97
CA GLY A 216 -42.24 11.30 -4.67
C GLY A 216 -41.17 12.19 -4.06
N ASN A 217 -41.39 12.59 -2.81
CA ASN A 217 -40.60 13.58 -2.12
C ASN A 217 -39.90 12.96 -0.90
N VAL A 218 -38.56 13.03 -0.88
CA VAL A 218 -37.74 12.76 0.31
C VAL A 218 -37.42 14.08 0.97
N THR A 219 -38.14 14.40 2.03
CA THR A 219 -38.02 15.68 2.73
C THR A 219 -37.24 15.56 4.04
N GLY A 220 -36.87 16.69 4.63
CA GLY A 220 -36.28 16.73 5.97
C GLY A 220 -34.79 16.28 5.99
N GLN A 221 -34.10 16.32 4.86
CA GLN A 221 -32.66 16.04 4.80
C GLN A 221 -31.90 17.27 5.31
N ASN A 222 -32.04 17.55 6.59
CA ASN A 222 -31.53 18.75 7.24
C ASN A 222 -30.13 18.53 7.79
N ILE A 223 -29.29 19.57 7.73
CA ILE A 223 -27.94 19.56 8.27
C ILE A 223 -27.57 20.91 8.88
N THR A 224 -26.70 20.89 9.89
CA THR A 224 -26.04 22.09 10.40
C THR A 224 -24.58 22.04 10.00
N LEU A 225 -24.13 23.06 9.26
CA LEU A 225 -22.75 23.15 8.84
C LEU A 225 -21.88 23.78 9.93
N ALA A 226 -20.70 23.21 10.12
CA ALA A 226 -19.73 23.75 11.05
C ALA A 226 -18.90 24.86 10.38
N PRO A 227 -18.53 25.91 11.14
CA PRO A 227 -17.62 26.92 10.66
C PRO A 227 -16.21 26.35 10.46
N ALA A 228 -15.57 26.78 9.38
CA ALA A 228 -14.21 26.38 9.04
C ALA A 228 -13.16 27.35 9.59
N GLY A 229 -11.96 26.82 9.75
CA GLY A 229 -10.76 27.62 9.88
C GLY A 229 -10.25 28.12 8.53
N ILE A 230 -9.58 29.26 8.56
CA ILE A 230 -8.97 29.87 7.38
C ILE A 230 -7.50 30.16 7.68
N VAL A 231 -6.61 29.86 6.74
CA VAL A 231 -5.18 30.17 6.82
C VAL A 231 -4.81 31.09 5.68
N THR A 232 -4.12 32.21 5.99
CA THR A 232 -3.62 33.14 5.00
C THR A 232 -2.15 33.40 5.19
N GLY A 233 -1.45 33.67 4.10
CA GLY A 233 -0.03 33.96 4.14
C GLY A 233 0.50 34.46 2.81
N LYS A 234 1.83 34.53 2.74
CA LYS A 234 2.53 34.97 1.54
C LYS A 234 3.71 34.06 1.24
N VAL A 235 3.79 33.63 0.00
CA VAL A 235 4.95 32.89 -0.52
C VAL A 235 5.88 33.88 -1.23
N THR A 236 7.14 33.82 -0.86
CA THR A 236 8.22 34.53 -1.57
C THR A 236 9.08 33.53 -2.32
N VAL A 237 9.28 33.72 -3.59
CA VAL A 237 10.05 32.83 -4.46
C VAL A 237 11.32 33.53 -4.97
N PRO A 238 12.33 32.78 -5.42
CA PRO A 238 13.50 33.34 -6.08
C PRO A 238 13.14 34.19 -7.32
N ALA A 239 13.97 35.16 -7.66
CA ALA A 239 13.75 36.03 -8.81
C ALA A 239 13.55 35.22 -10.10
N GLY A 240 12.52 35.58 -10.89
CA GLY A 240 12.18 34.94 -12.16
C GLY A 240 11.33 33.68 -12.02
N VAL A 241 10.98 33.25 -10.80
CA VAL A 241 10.06 32.10 -10.56
C VAL A 241 8.63 32.64 -10.53
N ASP A 242 7.75 31.96 -11.26
CA ASP A 242 6.30 32.23 -11.25
C ASP A 242 5.67 31.69 -9.98
N VAL A 243 5.35 32.56 -9.03
CA VAL A 243 4.79 32.19 -7.73
C VAL A 243 3.42 31.52 -7.85
N THR A 244 2.66 31.76 -8.92
CA THR A 244 1.34 31.15 -9.13
C THR A 244 1.40 29.65 -9.40
N LYS A 245 2.57 29.11 -9.72
CA LYS A 245 2.82 27.67 -9.89
C LYS A 245 3.25 26.98 -8.59
N VAL A 246 3.41 27.72 -7.52
CA VAL A 246 3.64 27.12 -6.20
C VAL A 246 2.32 26.52 -5.73
N SER A 247 2.37 25.30 -5.18
CA SER A 247 1.25 24.68 -4.50
C SER A 247 1.41 24.85 -2.99
N VAL A 248 0.36 25.30 -2.32
CA VAL A 248 0.29 25.37 -0.86
C VAL A 248 -0.71 24.35 -0.40
N SER A 249 -0.26 23.35 0.37
CA SER A 249 -1.09 22.26 0.88
C SER A 249 -1.06 22.22 2.40
N LEU A 250 -2.22 22.03 3.00
CA LEU A 250 -2.39 21.91 4.44
C LEU A 250 -2.89 20.50 4.76
N SER A 251 -2.19 19.79 5.61
CA SER A 251 -2.59 18.45 6.09
C SER A 251 -2.73 18.45 7.61
N ASN A 252 -3.80 17.84 8.12
CA ASN A 252 -4.02 17.68 9.55
C ASN A 252 -2.87 16.86 10.16
N ALA A 253 -2.18 17.42 11.13
CA ALA A 253 -0.98 16.79 11.69
C ALA A 253 -1.28 15.51 12.48
N ALA A 254 -2.45 15.45 13.13
CA ALA A 254 -2.88 14.29 13.94
C ALA A 254 -3.66 13.25 13.11
N LYS A 255 -4.35 13.70 12.06
CA LYS A 255 -5.21 12.86 11.22
C LYS A 255 -5.00 13.21 9.74
N PRO A 256 -3.94 12.71 9.11
CA PRO A 256 -3.63 13.02 7.69
C PRO A 256 -4.72 12.57 6.71
N SER A 257 -5.62 11.68 7.10
CA SER A 257 -6.79 11.25 6.33
C SER A 257 -7.96 12.23 6.34
N ASP A 258 -7.98 13.18 7.27
CA ASP A 258 -9.01 14.22 7.29
C ASP A 258 -8.84 15.17 6.10
N PRO A 259 -9.92 15.78 5.61
CA PRO A 259 -9.84 16.77 4.55
C PRO A 259 -8.89 17.90 4.93
N GLY A 260 -7.86 18.08 4.11
CA GLY A 260 -6.93 19.19 4.20
C GLY A 260 -7.37 20.35 3.29
N GLY A 261 -6.44 21.24 3.02
CA GLY A 261 -6.65 22.36 2.11
C GLY A 261 -5.54 22.48 1.06
N TYR A 262 -5.89 23.03 -0.08
CA TYR A 262 -4.98 23.25 -1.18
C TYR A 262 -5.29 24.56 -1.90
N THR A 263 -4.25 25.29 -2.30
CA THR A 263 -4.39 26.49 -3.13
C THR A 263 -3.08 26.79 -3.88
N ASN A 264 -3.15 27.62 -4.91
CA ASN A 264 -2.00 28.29 -5.49
C ASN A 264 -1.99 29.76 -5.08
N PRO A 265 -0.83 30.36 -4.79
CA PRO A 265 -0.74 31.78 -4.51
C PRO A 265 -1.14 32.64 -5.70
N LYS A 266 -1.64 33.84 -5.42
CA LYS A 266 -1.84 34.92 -6.43
C LYS A 266 -0.50 35.42 -6.95
N ALA A 267 -0.51 36.22 -8.02
CA ALA A 267 0.69 36.78 -8.61
C ALA A 267 1.55 37.63 -7.64
N ASN A 268 0.92 38.19 -6.59
CA ASN A 268 1.62 38.93 -5.53
C ASN A 268 2.18 38.00 -4.41
N GLY A 269 2.01 36.69 -4.55
CA GLY A 269 2.46 35.67 -3.61
C GLY A 269 1.48 35.38 -2.47
N GLU A 270 0.40 36.11 -2.34
CA GLU A 270 -0.60 35.87 -1.29
C GLU A 270 -1.42 34.62 -1.57
N PHE A 271 -1.72 33.87 -0.51
CA PHE A 271 -2.58 32.71 -0.56
C PHE A 271 -3.59 32.68 0.58
N SER A 272 -4.69 31.98 0.35
CA SER A 272 -5.71 31.78 1.35
C SER A 272 -6.31 30.38 1.17
N VAL A 273 -6.41 29.63 2.26
CA VAL A 273 -7.00 28.29 2.32
C VAL A 273 -8.09 28.30 3.39
N GLY A 274 -9.31 27.96 3.00
CA GLY A 274 -10.45 27.82 3.91
C GLY A 274 -10.96 26.38 3.93
N GLY A 275 -12.11 26.18 4.58
CA GLY A 275 -12.73 24.85 4.67
C GLY A 275 -12.02 23.91 5.65
N LEU A 276 -11.13 24.42 6.49
CA LEU A 276 -10.30 23.61 7.37
C LEU A 276 -11.05 23.22 8.65
N VAL A 277 -10.98 21.96 9.01
CA VAL A 277 -11.42 21.48 10.33
C VAL A 277 -10.50 22.10 11.40
N PRO A 278 -11.02 22.60 12.54
CA PRO A 278 -10.17 23.12 13.61
C PRO A 278 -9.17 22.05 14.11
N ALA A 279 -7.89 22.28 13.86
CA ALA A 279 -6.81 21.35 14.20
C ALA A 279 -5.43 22.02 14.01
N SER A 280 -4.38 21.29 14.34
CA SER A 280 -3.00 21.66 13.99
C SER A 280 -2.64 21.10 12.62
N TYR A 281 -2.11 21.94 11.75
CA TYR A 281 -1.77 21.60 10.38
C TYR A 281 -0.28 21.69 10.08
N LYS A 282 0.21 20.77 9.25
CA LYS A 282 1.45 20.93 8.52
C LYS A 282 1.13 21.66 7.22
N VAL A 283 1.85 22.75 6.96
CA VAL A 283 1.73 23.51 5.71
C VAL A 283 2.94 23.20 4.83
N SER A 284 2.72 22.69 3.64
CA SER A 284 3.77 22.36 2.68
C SER A 284 3.66 23.23 1.43
N PHE A 285 4.81 23.53 0.85
CA PHE A 285 4.96 24.32 -0.36
C PHE A 285 5.68 23.48 -1.41
N GLY A 286 5.02 23.22 -2.52
CA GLY A 286 5.52 22.44 -3.63
C GLY A 286 5.47 23.20 -4.95
N TRP A 287 5.68 22.51 -6.05
CA TRP A 287 5.63 23.06 -7.41
C TRP A 287 4.63 22.29 -8.26
N SER A 288 3.74 23.05 -8.91
CA SER A 288 2.74 22.50 -9.83
C SER A 288 3.29 22.52 -11.26
N GLY A 289 4.09 21.51 -11.62
CA GLY A 289 4.66 21.39 -12.95
C GLY A 289 5.94 20.57 -12.98
N ASN A 290 6.46 20.39 -14.20
CA ASN A 290 7.75 19.74 -14.40
C ASN A 290 8.91 20.72 -14.08
N GLU A 291 10.09 20.20 -13.81
CA GLU A 291 11.33 20.96 -13.63
C GLU A 291 11.26 22.03 -12.53
N SER A 292 10.82 21.66 -11.33
CA SER A 292 10.68 22.59 -10.21
C SER A 292 11.91 23.52 -10.07
N PRO A 293 11.72 24.85 -10.11
CA PRO A 293 12.79 25.81 -9.86
C PRO A 293 13.04 26.05 -8.37
N ILE A 294 12.21 25.49 -7.49
CA ILE A 294 12.26 25.65 -6.04
C ILE A 294 12.37 24.29 -5.34
N LEU A 295 12.95 24.30 -4.16
CA LEU A 295 12.84 23.16 -3.26
C LEU A 295 11.45 23.15 -2.60
N SER A 296 10.83 21.99 -2.59
CA SER A 296 9.67 21.77 -1.74
C SER A 296 10.08 21.95 -0.27
N SER A 297 9.25 22.64 0.49
CA SER A 297 9.53 22.90 1.90
C SER A 297 8.24 22.92 2.72
N PHE A 298 8.39 22.89 4.02
CA PHE A 298 7.29 23.07 4.98
C PHE A 298 7.37 24.45 5.63
N TYR A 299 6.26 24.89 6.23
CA TYR A 299 6.22 26.11 7.02
C TYR A 299 7.15 26.03 8.21
N GLY A 300 8.00 27.07 8.36
CA GLY A 300 8.99 27.12 9.42
C GLY A 300 10.27 27.80 8.96
N PRO A 301 11.42 27.43 9.54
CA PRO A 301 12.73 27.90 9.07
C PRO A 301 12.91 27.64 7.57
N VAL A 302 13.71 28.46 6.92
CA VAL A 302 13.99 28.30 5.48
C VAL A 302 14.55 26.90 5.22
N GLY A 303 13.91 26.14 4.33
CA GLY A 303 14.28 24.75 4.05
C GLY A 303 13.71 23.72 5.04
N ALA A 304 12.70 24.09 5.84
CA ALA A 304 12.04 23.16 6.75
C ALA A 304 11.54 21.89 6.04
N THR A 305 11.77 20.74 6.66
CA THR A 305 11.29 19.42 6.23
C THR A 305 10.02 19.06 6.96
N GLN A 306 9.45 17.90 6.63
CA GLN A 306 8.27 17.37 7.31
C GLN A 306 8.48 17.22 8.85
N ASP A 307 9.70 16.92 9.26
CA ASP A 307 10.05 16.70 10.69
C ASP A 307 10.39 17.98 11.44
N THR A 308 10.81 19.03 10.71
CA THR A 308 11.18 20.34 11.27
C THR A 308 10.13 21.42 11.03
N THR A 309 8.94 21.04 10.54
CA THR A 309 7.84 21.96 10.27
C THR A 309 7.28 22.60 11.55
N THR A 310 6.96 23.89 11.44
CA THR A 310 6.17 24.57 12.48
C THR A 310 4.69 24.26 12.26
N LEU A 311 4.04 23.70 13.27
CA LEU A 311 2.61 23.43 13.18
C LEU A 311 1.80 24.72 13.26
N VAL A 312 0.78 24.83 12.41
CA VAL A 312 -0.17 25.94 12.38
C VAL A 312 -1.45 25.49 13.08
N ASN A 313 -1.74 26.06 14.24
CA ASN A 313 -2.98 25.78 14.94
C ASN A 313 -4.12 26.62 14.35
N VAL A 314 -5.09 25.96 13.76
CA VAL A 314 -6.22 26.59 13.04
C VAL A 314 -7.48 26.44 13.89
N PRO A 315 -7.98 27.54 14.50
CA PRO A 315 -9.26 27.55 15.21
C PRO A 315 -10.44 27.69 14.24
N ALA A 316 -11.66 27.46 14.75
CA ALA A 316 -12.87 27.79 14.02
C ALA A 316 -13.09 29.32 13.95
N LEU A 317 -13.63 29.80 12.82
CA LEU A 317 -14.08 31.18 12.59
C LEU A 317 -13.00 32.28 12.65
N GLN A 318 -11.82 32.01 13.13
CA GLN A 318 -10.75 33.00 13.22
C GLN A 318 -9.69 32.71 12.16
N PRO A 319 -9.43 33.65 11.24
CA PRO A 319 -8.34 33.48 10.28
C PRO A 319 -6.99 33.46 10.97
N VAL A 320 -6.18 32.44 10.67
CA VAL A 320 -4.77 32.44 11.02
C VAL A 320 -4.01 33.14 9.90
N THR A 321 -3.40 34.26 10.23
CA THR A 321 -2.70 35.12 9.27
C THR A 321 -1.20 35.05 9.45
N GLY A 322 -0.45 35.52 8.45
CA GLY A 322 1.00 35.64 8.54
C GLY A 322 1.76 34.33 8.38
N ILE A 323 1.17 33.32 7.77
CA ILE A 323 1.86 32.08 7.43
C ILE A 323 2.73 32.34 6.18
N ASN A 324 3.81 33.09 6.40
CA ASN A 324 4.69 33.51 5.31
C ASN A 324 5.85 32.53 5.17
N GLN A 325 6.18 32.17 3.92
CA GLN A 325 7.31 31.28 3.64
C GLN A 325 8.16 31.81 2.49
N THR A 326 9.47 31.82 2.70
CA THR A 326 10.43 32.08 1.65
C THR A 326 10.97 30.76 1.13
N LEU A 327 10.82 30.52 -0.17
CA LEU A 327 11.28 29.32 -0.83
C LEU A 327 12.66 29.55 -1.42
N ILE A 328 13.49 28.53 -1.38
CA ILE A 328 14.84 28.55 -1.92
C ILE A 328 14.89 27.97 -3.32
N ALA A 329 15.80 28.44 -4.14
CA ALA A 329 16.02 27.93 -5.48
C ALA A 329 16.49 26.46 -5.40
N ALA A 330 15.89 25.59 -6.22
CA ALA A 330 16.36 24.23 -6.38
C ALA A 330 17.55 24.17 -7.35
N ALA A 331 18.40 23.19 -7.13
CA ALA A 331 19.36 22.79 -8.13
C ALA A 331 18.69 22.00 -9.25
N LYS A 332 19.30 22.01 -10.44
CA LYS A 332 18.83 21.24 -11.60
C LYS A 332 19.98 20.44 -12.21
N ILE A 333 19.63 19.27 -12.74
CA ILE A 333 20.54 18.48 -13.59
C ILE A 333 19.91 18.37 -14.96
N LYS A 334 20.62 18.78 -16.00
CA LYS A 334 20.18 18.65 -17.39
C LYS A 334 21.18 17.82 -18.20
N GLY A 335 20.69 17.15 -19.20
CA GLY A 335 21.51 16.35 -20.10
C GLY A 335 20.72 15.91 -21.33
N LYS A 336 21.34 15.02 -22.07
CA LYS A 336 20.71 14.43 -23.26
C LYS A 336 20.98 12.96 -23.32
N VAL A 337 19.95 12.20 -23.66
CA VAL A 337 20.04 10.77 -23.95
C VAL A 337 20.08 10.58 -25.46
N THR A 338 20.92 9.67 -25.92
CA THR A 338 20.94 9.19 -27.30
C THR A 338 20.63 7.71 -27.32
N VAL A 339 20.01 7.25 -28.38
CA VAL A 339 19.59 5.84 -28.52
C VAL A 339 20.04 5.28 -29.86
N PRO A 340 20.19 3.97 -30.01
CA PRO A 340 20.48 3.32 -31.28
C PRO A 340 19.41 3.59 -32.34
N ALA A 341 19.74 3.45 -33.62
CA ALA A 341 18.81 3.59 -34.72
C ALA A 341 17.57 2.65 -34.54
N GLY A 342 16.37 3.19 -34.79
CA GLY A 342 15.12 2.47 -34.60
C GLY A 342 14.47 2.61 -33.23
N PHE A 343 15.13 3.26 -32.27
CA PHE A 343 14.59 3.57 -30.95
C PHE A 343 14.23 5.06 -30.82
N SER A 344 13.29 5.37 -29.95
CA SER A 344 12.88 6.75 -29.65
C SER A 344 13.67 7.29 -28.46
N PRO A 345 14.30 8.47 -28.55
CA PRO A 345 14.91 9.09 -27.38
C PRO A 345 13.90 9.76 -26.43
N ALA A 346 12.60 9.80 -26.79
CA ALA A 346 11.55 10.37 -25.96
C ALA A 346 11.07 9.41 -24.87
N ASN A 347 10.57 9.96 -23.78
CA ASN A 347 9.96 9.22 -22.67
C ASN A 347 10.89 8.22 -21.95
N ILE A 348 12.19 8.48 -21.99
CA ILE A 348 13.17 7.76 -21.19
C ILE A 348 13.19 8.39 -19.81
N LEU A 349 12.96 7.60 -18.78
CA LEU A 349 12.97 8.04 -17.39
C LEU A 349 14.42 8.19 -16.91
N VAL A 350 14.77 9.39 -16.50
CA VAL A 350 16.06 9.70 -15.88
C VAL A 350 15.83 10.02 -14.41
N MET A 351 16.44 9.25 -13.53
CA MET A 351 16.26 9.34 -12.07
C MET A 351 17.56 9.81 -11.41
N ALA A 352 17.45 10.82 -10.57
CA ALA A 352 18.52 11.24 -9.66
C ALA A 352 18.34 10.54 -8.32
N LYS A 353 19.36 9.80 -7.88
CA LYS A 353 19.36 9.02 -6.64
C LYS A 353 20.49 9.44 -5.72
N ALA A 354 20.26 9.39 -4.40
CA ALA A 354 21.29 9.65 -3.40
C ALA A 354 22.41 8.61 -3.51
N PRO A 355 23.70 8.96 -3.43
CA PRO A 355 24.78 8.01 -3.57
C PRO A 355 24.89 6.98 -2.44
N SER A 356 24.38 7.30 -1.24
CA SER A 356 24.52 6.50 -0.03
C SER A 356 23.65 5.23 -0.02
N ASP A 357 22.40 5.36 -0.44
CA ASP A 357 21.37 4.32 -0.29
C ASP A 357 20.48 4.18 -1.54
N LEU A 358 20.79 4.91 -2.60
CA LEU A 358 20.07 4.97 -3.86
C LEU A 358 18.60 5.41 -3.71
N THR A 359 18.29 6.14 -2.63
CA THR A 359 16.97 6.76 -2.44
C THR A 359 16.67 7.71 -3.60
N TRP A 360 15.46 7.62 -4.12
CA TRP A 360 14.97 8.50 -5.17
C TRP A 360 14.86 9.95 -4.67
N MET A 361 15.44 10.89 -5.44
CA MET A 361 15.47 12.30 -5.09
C MET A 361 14.75 13.17 -6.11
N GLY A 362 14.60 12.71 -7.34
CA GLY A 362 13.91 13.39 -8.41
C GLY A 362 14.06 12.68 -9.74
N SER A 363 13.22 13.02 -10.70
CA SER A 363 13.27 12.40 -12.04
C SER A 363 12.74 13.35 -13.11
N ALA A 364 13.07 13.04 -14.36
CA ALA A 364 12.47 13.65 -15.54
C ALA A 364 12.33 12.60 -16.64
N GLN A 365 11.39 12.83 -17.55
CA GLN A 365 11.33 12.10 -18.82
C GLN A 365 12.02 12.93 -19.90
N THR A 366 12.69 12.26 -20.82
CA THR A 366 13.30 12.91 -21.98
C THR A 366 12.22 13.35 -22.98
N ASP A 367 12.48 14.46 -23.65
CA ASP A 367 11.67 14.92 -24.79
C ASP A 367 12.00 14.17 -26.10
N THR A 368 11.38 14.58 -27.20
CA THR A 368 11.58 13.97 -28.54
C THR A 368 13.00 14.12 -29.06
N THR A 369 13.82 15.01 -28.51
CA THR A 369 15.23 15.18 -28.86
C THR A 369 16.17 14.40 -27.95
N GLY A 370 15.62 13.75 -26.91
CA GLY A 370 16.34 13.06 -25.84
C GLY A 370 16.81 13.99 -24.72
N ALA A 371 16.47 15.28 -24.73
CA ALA A 371 16.85 16.19 -23.67
C ALA A 371 16.00 15.98 -22.42
N PHE A 372 16.60 16.19 -21.24
CA PHE A 372 15.92 16.11 -19.95
C PHE A 372 16.43 17.20 -18.99
N THR A 373 15.57 17.58 -18.07
CA THR A 373 15.93 18.43 -16.92
C THR A 373 15.27 17.90 -15.66
N ILE A 374 16.06 17.47 -14.68
CA ILE A 374 15.58 17.12 -13.34
C ILE A 374 15.67 18.37 -12.48
N GLY A 375 14.55 18.92 -12.06
CA GLY A 375 14.45 20.06 -11.16
C GLY A 375 14.10 19.64 -9.73
N GLY A 376 13.98 20.62 -8.82
CA GLY A 376 13.57 20.38 -7.45
C GLY A 376 14.61 19.69 -6.57
N LEU A 377 15.87 19.66 -6.96
CA LEU A 377 16.92 18.97 -6.25
C LEU A 377 17.55 19.84 -5.15
N PRO A 378 17.72 19.33 -3.91
CA PRO A 378 18.64 19.93 -2.95
C PRO A 378 20.06 20.02 -3.47
N ALA A 379 20.87 20.92 -2.92
CA ALA A 379 22.31 20.88 -3.16
C ALA A 379 22.88 19.56 -2.62
N GLY A 380 23.73 18.91 -3.41
CA GLY A 380 24.26 17.59 -3.04
C GLY A 380 24.83 16.84 -4.22
N SER A 381 25.16 15.57 -3.99
CA SER A 381 25.66 14.67 -5.03
C SER A 381 24.61 13.62 -5.37
N TYR A 382 24.51 13.28 -6.65
CA TYR A 382 23.49 12.37 -7.19
C TYR A 382 24.08 11.40 -8.19
N LYS A 383 23.58 10.16 -8.19
CA LYS A 383 23.79 9.19 -9.25
C LYS A 383 22.61 9.19 -10.19
N LEU A 384 22.88 9.19 -11.51
CA LEU A 384 21.81 9.19 -12.51
C LEU A 384 21.60 7.78 -13.06
N GLN A 385 20.35 7.33 -13.04
CA GLN A 385 19.88 6.08 -13.61
C GLN A 385 18.95 6.36 -14.79
N TYR A 386 19.11 5.62 -15.86
CA TYR A 386 18.35 5.78 -17.11
C TYR A 386 17.56 4.51 -17.39
N SER A 387 16.26 4.62 -17.55
CA SER A 387 15.35 3.50 -17.80
C SER A 387 14.36 3.81 -18.92
N ALA A 388 14.31 2.94 -19.91
CA ALA A 388 13.40 3.04 -21.05
C ALA A 388 12.38 1.88 -21.00
N ASN A 389 11.37 1.97 -20.16
CA ASN A 389 10.46 0.86 -19.83
C ASN A 389 9.68 0.27 -21.02
N ASN A 390 9.48 1.04 -22.08
CA ASN A 390 8.68 0.65 -23.28
C ASN A 390 9.56 0.28 -24.48
N GLN A 391 10.87 0.21 -24.32
CA GLN A 391 11.80 -0.08 -25.42
C GLN A 391 12.86 -1.08 -24.95
N ASN A 392 13.36 -1.90 -25.85
CA ASN A 392 14.42 -2.88 -25.53
C ASN A 392 15.80 -2.19 -25.45
N LEU A 393 15.94 -1.30 -24.45
CA LEU A 393 17.18 -0.63 -24.10
C LEU A 393 17.61 -1.05 -22.68
N VAL A 394 18.89 -1.26 -22.50
CA VAL A 394 19.45 -1.64 -21.19
C VAL A 394 19.25 -0.50 -20.18
N GLU A 395 18.76 -0.83 -19.00
CA GLU A 395 18.80 0.10 -17.88
C GLU A 395 20.25 0.31 -17.44
N GLN A 396 20.66 1.54 -17.33
CA GLN A 396 22.04 1.86 -17.02
C GLN A 396 22.19 3.13 -16.17
N TRP A 397 23.36 3.26 -15.58
CA TRP A 397 23.78 4.44 -14.83
C TRP A 397 24.69 5.31 -15.70
N GLN A 398 24.80 6.60 -15.36
CA GLN A 398 25.63 7.56 -16.08
C GLN A 398 27.00 6.98 -16.43
N GLY A 399 27.41 7.14 -17.71
CA GLY A 399 28.65 6.59 -18.25
C GLY A 399 28.54 5.12 -18.66
N GLN A 400 27.35 4.67 -19.05
CA GLN A 400 27.06 3.29 -19.51
C GLN A 400 27.40 2.23 -18.46
N LYS A 401 27.20 2.55 -17.17
CA LYS A 401 27.46 1.61 -16.09
C LYS A 401 26.23 0.77 -15.79
N LEU A 402 26.44 -0.50 -15.54
CA LEU A 402 25.37 -1.43 -15.13
C LEU A 402 25.14 -1.43 -13.61
N ASP A 403 26.08 -0.90 -12.84
CA ASP A 403 26.03 -0.82 -11.40
C ASP A 403 26.21 0.62 -10.91
N ALA A 404 25.40 1.00 -9.91
CA ALA A 404 25.49 2.32 -9.29
C ALA A 404 26.87 2.61 -8.69
N SER A 405 27.56 1.60 -8.14
CA SER A 405 28.89 1.76 -7.53
C SER A 405 29.94 2.25 -8.52
N ALA A 406 29.83 1.81 -9.79
CA ALA A 406 30.73 2.18 -10.87
C ALA A 406 30.40 3.53 -11.52
N SER A 407 29.26 4.13 -11.23
CA SER A 407 28.82 5.40 -11.77
C SER A 407 29.40 6.58 -10.98
N THR A 408 29.84 7.61 -11.68
CA THR A 408 30.31 8.87 -11.06
C THR A 408 29.11 9.70 -10.59
N ALA A 409 29.20 10.22 -9.38
CA ALA A 409 28.17 11.12 -8.85
C ALA A 409 28.28 12.53 -9.47
N VAL A 410 27.14 13.14 -9.72
CA VAL A 410 26.98 14.51 -10.20
C VAL A 410 26.71 15.41 -9.01
N THR A 411 27.55 16.39 -8.76
CA THR A 411 27.37 17.37 -7.67
C THR A 411 26.68 18.62 -8.17
N VAL A 412 25.66 19.08 -7.47
CA VAL A 412 24.90 20.29 -7.74
C VAL A 412 24.88 21.21 -6.52
N THR A 413 24.83 22.52 -6.75
CA THR A 413 24.71 23.56 -5.74
C THR A 413 23.37 24.29 -5.86
N THR A 414 22.89 24.88 -4.78
CA THR A 414 21.61 25.60 -4.69
C THR A 414 21.43 26.59 -5.86
N GLY A 415 20.31 26.48 -6.55
CA GLY A 415 19.93 27.37 -7.67
C GLY A 415 20.73 27.21 -8.96
N GLN A 416 21.71 26.31 -8.98
CA GLN A 416 22.53 26.05 -10.17
C GLN A 416 21.93 24.96 -11.05
N THR A 417 22.22 25.05 -12.34
CA THR A 417 21.92 23.99 -13.30
C THR A 417 23.24 23.33 -13.72
N GLN A 418 23.38 22.07 -13.35
CA GLN A 418 24.53 21.25 -13.77
C GLN A 418 24.19 20.52 -15.07
N THR A 419 25.00 20.72 -16.10
CA THR A 419 24.91 19.94 -17.33
C THR A 419 25.80 18.71 -17.22
N VAL A 420 25.21 17.52 -17.46
CA VAL A 420 25.96 16.26 -17.51
C VAL A 420 26.32 15.89 -18.95
N ALA A 421 27.30 15.02 -19.09
CA ALA A 421 27.66 14.43 -20.39
C ALA A 421 26.44 13.66 -20.96
N ASN A 422 26.31 13.65 -22.29
CA ASN A 422 25.29 12.89 -22.97
C ASN A 422 25.43 11.40 -22.62
N GLU A 423 24.30 10.76 -22.38
CA GLU A 423 24.24 9.32 -22.13
C GLU A 423 23.78 8.59 -23.38
N ALA A 424 24.55 7.60 -23.82
CA ALA A 424 24.19 6.75 -24.95
C ALA A 424 23.64 5.44 -24.41
N LEU A 425 22.32 5.21 -24.58
CA LEU A 425 21.74 3.94 -24.15
C LEU A 425 22.10 2.83 -25.12
N VAL A 426 22.26 1.65 -24.56
CA VAL A 426 22.66 0.45 -25.27
C VAL A 426 21.42 -0.38 -25.58
N GLN A 427 21.33 -0.92 -26.81
CA GLN A 427 20.28 -1.87 -27.17
C GLN A 427 20.37 -3.11 -26.28
N GLY A 428 19.24 -3.46 -25.65
CA GLY A 428 19.14 -4.66 -24.85
C GLY A 428 19.14 -5.94 -25.68
N ALA A 429 19.71 -6.99 -25.17
CA ALA A 429 19.47 -8.31 -25.68
C ALA A 429 18.09 -8.82 -25.23
N ALA A 430 17.56 -9.78 -25.96
CA ALA A 430 16.31 -10.44 -25.63
C ALA A 430 16.49 -11.96 -25.65
N VAL A 431 15.85 -12.63 -24.69
CA VAL A 431 15.81 -14.09 -24.59
C VAL A 431 14.38 -14.55 -24.51
N SER A 432 13.98 -15.51 -25.35
CA SER A 432 12.64 -16.07 -25.29
C SER A 432 12.63 -17.57 -25.58
N GLY A 433 11.61 -18.23 -25.06
CA GLY A 433 11.48 -19.66 -25.21
C GLY A 433 10.14 -20.21 -24.74
N THR A 434 10.10 -21.54 -24.66
CA THR A 434 8.93 -22.28 -24.19
C THR A 434 9.33 -23.27 -23.10
N LEU A 435 8.54 -23.31 -22.04
CA LEU A 435 8.58 -24.33 -21.00
C LEU A 435 7.43 -25.30 -21.25
N SER A 436 7.74 -26.54 -21.55
CA SER A 436 6.78 -27.64 -21.59
C SER A 436 6.58 -28.17 -20.17
N VAL A 437 5.33 -28.28 -19.74
CA VAL A 437 4.96 -28.84 -18.44
C VAL A 437 4.18 -30.14 -18.62
N PRO A 438 4.18 -31.06 -17.64
CA PRO A 438 3.44 -32.32 -17.69
C PRO A 438 1.95 -32.09 -17.90
N ALA A 439 1.28 -33.05 -18.53
CA ALA A 439 -0.17 -33.01 -18.72
C ALA A 439 -0.90 -32.84 -17.37
N GLY A 440 -1.89 -31.97 -17.32
CA GLY A 440 -2.61 -31.62 -16.09
C GLY A 440 -1.94 -30.56 -15.22
N SER A 441 -0.72 -30.12 -15.55
CA SER A 441 -0.03 -29.00 -14.90
C SER A 441 -0.29 -27.69 -15.62
N SER A 442 -0.24 -26.57 -14.89
CA SER A 442 -0.36 -25.22 -15.48
C SER A 442 1.01 -24.55 -15.54
N SER A 443 1.41 -24.14 -16.73
CA SER A 443 2.62 -23.33 -16.93
C SER A 443 2.50 -21.94 -16.28
N GLN A 444 1.30 -21.38 -16.19
CA GLN A 444 1.03 -20.08 -15.53
C GLN A 444 1.34 -20.08 -14.04
N ALA A 445 1.46 -21.24 -13.40
CA ALA A 445 1.92 -21.32 -12.01
C ALA A 445 3.45 -21.26 -11.89
N THR A 446 4.18 -21.09 -12.98
CA THR A 446 5.64 -21.06 -13.03
C THR A 446 6.15 -19.66 -13.35
N LEU A 447 7.18 -19.24 -12.62
CA LEU A 447 7.92 -18.00 -12.84
C LEU A 447 9.28 -18.36 -13.45
N ALA A 448 9.56 -17.81 -14.61
CA ALA A 448 10.88 -17.88 -15.19
C ALA A 448 11.74 -16.74 -14.63
N THR A 449 12.85 -17.06 -13.97
CA THR A 449 13.77 -16.12 -13.34
C THR A 449 15.11 -16.15 -14.08
N LEU A 450 15.54 -15.01 -14.56
CA LEU A 450 16.84 -14.84 -15.20
C LEU A 450 17.87 -14.43 -14.15
N VAL A 451 18.92 -15.22 -14.00
CA VAL A 451 19.97 -15.01 -13.00
C VAL A 451 21.30 -14.77 -13.69
N GLY A 452 21.85 -13.58 -13.46
CA GLY A 452 23.20 -13.20 -13.90
C GLY A 452 24.26 -13.43 -12.83
N PRO A 453 25.51 -13.00 -13.08
CA PRO A 453 26.60 -13.17 -12.13
C PRO A 453 26.41 -12.47 -10.77
N ALA A 454 25.63 -11.37 -10.76
CA ALA A 454 25.33 -10.59 -9.55
C ALA A 454 23.99 -10.94 -8.88
N GLY A 455 23.33 -12.04 -9.32
CA GLY A 455 22.03 -12.45 -8.78
C GLY A 455 20.88 -12.31 -9.75
N ILE A 456 19.65 -12.18 -9.25
CA ILE A 456 18.42 -12.05 -10.06
C ILE A 456 18.48 -10.75 -10.87
N VAL A 457 18.31 -10.87 -12.19
CA VAL A 457 18.27 -9.74 -13.12
C VAL A 457 16.84 -9.33 -13.40
N THR A 458 15.97 -10.29 -13.76
CA THR A 458 14.57 -10.06 -14.07
C THR A 458 13.76 -11.36 -13.97
N GLN A 459 12.44 -11.21 -13.95
CA GLN A 459 11.52 -12.32 -13.88
C GLN A 459 10.41 -12.15 -14.92
N SER A 460 9.91 -13.26 -15.45
CA SER A 460 8.80 -13.33 -16.40
C SER A 460 7.83 -14.43 -16.00
N GLN A 461 6.54 -14.10 -15.92
CA GLN A 461 5.52 -15.12 -15.74
C GLN A 461 5.46 -15.99 -17.00
N VAL A 462 5.51 -17.30 -16.83
CA VAL A 462 5.32 -18.23 -17.94
C VAL A 462 3.86 -18.19 -18.36
N ALA A 463 3.60 -17.95 -19.63
CA ALA A 463 2.24 -17.87 -20.17
C ALA A 463 1.56 -19.24 -20.24
N GLY A 464 0.24 -19.27 -20.43
CA GLY A 464 -0.56 -20.51 -20.52
C GLY A 464 -0.13 -21.47 -21.63
N ASN A 465 0.46 -20.94 -22.71
CA ASN A 465 1.06 -21.72 -23.80
C ASN A 465 2.54 -22.13 -23.53
N GLY A 466 3.02 -21.90 -22.33
CA GLY A 466 4.40 -22.17 -21.91
C GLY A 466 5.43 -21.13 -22.31
N SER A 467 5.06 -20.05 -23.03
CA SER A 467 6.04 -19.05 -23.45
C SER A 467 6.57 -18.19 -22.30
N PHE A 468 7.84 -17.83 -22.37
CA PHE A 468 8.49 -16.85 -21.50
C PHE A 468 9.41 -15.96 -22.32
N SER A 469 9.62 -14.72 -21.84
CA SER A 469 10.54 -13.80 -22.49
C SER A 469 11.16 -12.85 -21.49
N PHE A 470 12.39 -12.44 -21.79
CA PHE A 470 13.14 -11.41 -21.08
C PHE A 470 13.70 -10.45 -22.13
N ASP A 471 13.61 -9.17 -21.86
CA ASP A 471 14.15 -8.10 -22.71
C ASP A 471 15.05 -7.17 -21.90
N ARG A 472 15.60 -6.17 -22.55
CA ARG A 472 16.45 -5.12 -21.93
C ARG A 472 17.69 -5.69 -21.21
N LEU A 473 18.16 -6.84 -21.65
CA LEU A 473 19.28 -7.53 -21.01
C LEU A 473 20.62 -6.91 -21.42
N PRO A 474 21.52 -6.65 -20.49
CA PRO A 474 22.92 -6.43 -20.82
C PRO A 474 23.53 -7.64 -21.55
N ALA A 475 24.57 -7.42 -22.34
CA ALA A 475 25.37 -8.55 -22.86
C ALA A 475 25.96 -9.34 -21.69
N GLY A 476 25.82 -10.66 -21.73
CA GLY A 476 26.25 -11.49 -20.61
C GLY A 476 25.84 -12.95 -20.70
N SER A 477 26.20 -13.69 -19.68
CA SER A 477 25.88 -15.12 -19.53
C SER A 477 24.94 -15.31 -18.37
N TYR A 478 23.78 -15.87 -18.64
CA TYR A 478 22.67 -16.01 -17.71
C TYR A 478 22.28 -17.47 -17.50
N SER A 479 21.76 -17.80 -16.33
CA SER A 479 20.94 -18.99 -16.12
C SER A 479 19.47 -18.62 -16.07
N ILE A 480 18.61 -19.52 -16.53
CA ILE A 480 17.17 -19.39 -16.39
C ILE A 480 16.70 -20.44 -15.40
N GLU A 481 16.00 -20.01 -14.39
CA GLU A 481 15.42 -20.81 -13.34
C GLU A 481 13.90 -20.75 -13.45
N PHE A 482 13.25 -21.91 -13.39
CA PHE A 482 11.80 -22.03 -13.43
C PHE A 482 11.31 -22.40 -12.03
N ASN A 483 10.69 -21.43 -11.37
CA ASN A 483 10.24 -21.54 -9.99
C ASN A 483 8.72 -21.35 -9.90
N ARG A 484 8.20 -21.64 -8.71
CA ARG A 484 6.79 -21.39 -8.41
C ARG A 484 6.47 -19.89 -8.41
N SER A 485 5.41 -19.48 -9.09
CA SER A 485 4.87 -18.14 -9.01
C SER A 485 4.23 -17.89 -7.64
N SER A 486 4.45 -16.70 -7.08
CA SER A 486 3.88 -16.29 -5.79
C SER A 486 2.34 -16.37 -5.79
N GLY A 487 1.77 -17.06 -4.80
CA GLY A 487 0.34 -17.17 -4.62
C GLY A 487 -0.37 -18.25 -5.43
N LEU A 488 0.35 -18.96 -6.32
CA LEU A 488 -0.21 -20.04 -7.12
C LEU A 488 0.35 -21.41 -6.66
N THR A 489 -0.46 -22.46 -6.76
CA THR A 489 0.00 -23.84 -6.57
C THR A 489 0.51 -24.39 -7.89
N THR A 490 1.67 -25.05 -7.90
CA THR A 490 2.19 -25.74 -9.06
C THR A 490 2.49 -27.19 -8.72
N THR A 491 2.24 -28.08 -9.68
CA THR A 491 2.63 -29.49 -9.61
C THR A 491 4.00 -29.74 -10.25
N VAL A 492 4.63 -28.69 -10.78
CA VAL A 492 5.88 -28.76 -11.52
C VAL A 492 7.05 -28.53 -10.56
N GLU A 493 8.12 -29.33 -10.66
CA GLU A 493 9.34 -29.10 -9.89
C GLU A 493 10.07 -27.81 -10.34
N ALA A 494 10.77 -27.20 -9.40
CA ALA A 494 11.70 -26.13 -9.72
C ALA A 494 12.89 -26.71 -10.51
N SER A 495 13.27 -26.02 -11.61
CA SER A 495 14.31 -26.51 -12.52
C SER A 495 15.10 -25.39 -13.17
N PHE A 496 16.30 -25.69 -13.64
CA PHE A 496 17.06 -24.81 -14.52
C PHE A 496 16.83 -25.16 -15.99
N PHE A 497 17.11 -24.19 -16.85
CA PHE A 497 17.04 -24.35 -18.31
C PHE A 497 17.82 -25.60 -18.76
N LYS A 498 17.26 -26.27 -19.76
CA LYS A 498 17.64 -27.59 -20.25
C LYS A 498 17.49 -28.70 -19.22
N ASP A 499 16.33 -28.67 -18.54
CA ASP A 499 15.81 -29.78 -17.75
C ASP A 499 16.70 -30.21 -16.58
N LYS A 500 17.50 -29.27 -16.07
CA LYS A 500 18.30 -29.50 -14.88
C LYS A 500 17.46 -29.29 -13.64
N SER A 501 17.43 -30.29 -12.75
CA SER A 501 16.75 -30.14 -11.47
C SER A 501 17.45 -29.09 -10.60
N GLU A 502 16.67 -28.32 -9.86
CA GLU A 502 17.20 -27.36 -8.87
C GLU A 502 18.09 -28.05 -7.84
N SER A 503 17.78 -29.29 -7.48
CA SER A 503 18.59 -30.10 -6.55
C SER A 503 20.04 -30.30 -7.00
N ALA A 504 20.34 -30.14 -8.30
CA ALA A 504 21.71 -30.21 -8.82
C ALA A 504 22.54 -28.94 -8.55
N GLY A 505 21.92 -27.91 -8.00
CA GLY A 505 22.54 -26.62 -7.65
C GLY A 505 22.75 -25.67 -8.85
N THR A 506 22.92 -24.40 -8.55
CA THR A 506 23.06 -23.32 -9.56
C THR A 506 24.29 -23.49 -10.47
N SER A 507 25.34 -24.18 -10.00
CA SER A 507 26.57 -24.50 -10.79
C SER A 507 26.32 -25.44 -11.96
N SER A 508 25.23 -26.24 -11.89
CA SER A 508 24.82 -27.16 -12.96
C SER A 508 23.96 -26.49 -14.04
N ALA A 509 23.51 -25.28 -13.82
CA ALA A 509 22.64 -24.57 -14.73
C ALA A 509 23.28 -24.28 -16.08
N THR A 510 22.59 -24.64 -17.16
CA THR A 510 23.05 -24.32 -18.51
C THR A 510 22.97 -22.81 -18.73
N LYS A 511 24.10 -22.21 -19.11
CA LYS A 511 24.16 -20.77 -19.37
C LYS A 511 23.64 -20.41 -20.75
N VAL A 512 22.91 -19.31 -20.81
CA VAL A 512 22.47 -18.65 -22.04
C VAL A 512 23.27 -17.37 -22.17
N THR A 513 24.18 -17.34 -23.18
CA THR A 513 25.00 -16.15 -23.42
C THR A 513 24.37 -15.32 -24.53
N VAL A 514 24.29 -14.01 -24.35
CA VAL A 514 23.78 -13.06 -25.34
C VAL A 514 24.76 -11.90 -25.51
N ALA A 515 24.89 -11.44 -26.74
CA ALA A 515 25.59 -10.22 -27.10
C ALA A 515 24.65 -9.01 -27.05
N THR A 516 25.20 -7.80 -27.09
CA THR A 516 24.43 -6.54 -27.16
C THR A 516 23.46 -6.57 -28.34
N GLY A 517 22.18 -6.32 -28.07
CA GLY A 517 21.10 -6.29 -29.08
C GLY A 517 20.74 -7.65 -29.67
N GLU A 518 21.37 -8.74 -29.22
CA GLU A 518 21.05 -10.08 -29.73
C GLU A 518 19.66 -10.53 -29.24
N THR A 519 18.88 -11.07 -30.19
CA THR A 519 17.62 -11.75 -29.85
C THR A 519 17.83 -13.24 -29.94
N LYS A 520 17.80 -13.92 -28.81
CA LYS A 520 17.93 -15.37 -28.70
C LYS A 520 16.60 -16.00 -28.43
N SER A 521 15.95 -16.52 -29.45
CA SER A 521 14.61 -17.12 -29.39
C SER A 521 14.67 -18.63 -29.52
N GLY A 522 13.50 -19.28 -29.34
CA GLY A 522 13.34 -20.72 -29.54
C GLY A 522 14.02 -21.60 -28.48
N LEU A 523 14.31 -21.04 -27.32
CA LEU A 523 14.80 -21.86 -26.20
C LEU A 523 13.70 -22.80 -25.73
N THR A 524 14.03 -24.07 -25.53
CA THR A 524 13.05 -25.05 -25.03
C THR A 524 13.56 -25.70 -23.76
N SER A 525 12.67 -25.87 -22.80
CA SER A 525 12.92 -26.64 -21.58
C SER A 525 11.67 -27.43 -21.22
N THR A 526 11.86 -28.55 -20.54
CA THR A 526 10.76 -29.42 -20.09
C THR A 526 10.89 -29.59 -18.57
N SER A 527 9.84 -29.26 -17.84
CA SER A 527 9.78 -29.51 -16.41
C SER A 527 9.11 -30.85 -16.13
N LYS A 528 9.43 -31.43 -14.99
CA LYS A 528 8.85 -32.68 -14.51
C LYS A 528 7.77 -32.41 -13.51
N THR A 529 6.89 -33.39 -13.28
CA THR A 529 5.96 -33.35 -12.15
C THR A 529 6.77 -33.42 -10.86
N GLY A 530 6.66 -32.42 -10.02
CA GLY A 530 7.35 -32.37 -8.73
C GLY A 530 6.80 -33.41 -7.75
N GLY A 531 7.54 -33.65 -6.68
CA GLY A 531 7.05 -34.42 -5.55
C GLY A 531 5.94 -33.68 -4.82
N THR A 532 5.10 -34.45 -4.16
CA THR A 532 3.98 -33.95 -3.35
C THR A 532 4.14 -34.42 -1.92
N LEU A 533 3.93 -33.51 -0.97
CA LEU A 533 3.78 -33.85 0.44
C LEU A 533 2.32 -33.62 0.85
N THR A 534 1.70 -34.63 1.43
CA THR A 534 0.37 -34.56 2.00
C THR A 534 0.41 -34.85 3.49
N GLY A 535 -0.58 -34.40 4.20
CA GLY A 535 -0.73 -34.70 5.62
C GLY A 535 -1.96 -34.01 6.20
N LYS A 536 -2.10 -34.09 7.50
CA LYS A 536 -3.22 -33.52 8.25
C LYS A 536 -2.69 -32.75 9.46
N VAL A 537 -3.33 -31.64 9.82
CA VAL A 537 -3.04 -30.90 11.05
C VAL A 537 -4.24 -30.96 11.98
N VAL A 538 -4.00 -31.34 13.22
CA VAL A 538 -5.05 -31.39 14.26
C VAL A 538 -4.62 -30.57 15.48
N GLY A 539 -5.63 -30.04 16.18
CA GLY A 539 -5.47 -29.28 17.41
C GLY A 539 -5.11 -30.14 18.63
N THR A 540 -5.00 -29.48 19.77
CA THR A 540 -4.77 -30.16 21.07
C THR A 540 -5.94 -31.06 21.51
N ASP A 541 -7.10 -30.83 20.95
CA ASP A 541 -8.33 -31.63 21.11
C ASP A 541 -8.47 -32.77 20.10
N GLY A 542 -7.47 -32.94 19.21
CA GLY A 542 -7.49 -33.91 18.12
C GLY A 542 -8.39 -33.54 16.95
N GLN A 543 -9.06 -32.37 17.00
CA GLN A 543 -9.94 -31.96 15.90
C GLN A 543 -9.14 -31.37 14.74
N PRO A 544 -9.60 -31.49 13.49
CA PRO A 544 -8.98 -30.91 12.33
C PRO A 544 -8.88 -29.39 12.43
N LEU A 545 -7.75 -28.81 12.03
CA LEU A 545 -7.56 -27.37 12.00
C LEU A 545 -7.58 -26.84 10.57
N ASN A 546 -8.48 -25.90 10.31
CA ASN A 546 -8.62 -25.21 9.03
C ASN A 546 -7.73 -23.97 8.97
N ASN A 547 -7.21 -23.66 7.77
CA ASN A 547 -6.42 -22.47 7.45
C ASN A 547 -5.14 -22.33 8.28
N VAL A 548 -4.50 -23.43 8.63
CA VAL A 548 -3.20 -23.46 9.29
C VAL A 548 -2.10 -23.42 8.23
N PRO A 549 -1.19 -22.43 8.25
CA PRO A 549 -0.07 -22.39 7.33
C PRO A 549 0.90 -23.56 7.55
N VAL A 550 1.14 -24.33 6.50
CA VAL A 550 2.15 -25.39 6.46
C VAL A 550 3.32 -24.92 5.60
N ARG A 551 4.53 -25.02 6.10
CA ARG A 551 5.76 -24.59 5.44
C ARG A 551 6.71 -25.78 5.29
N VAL A 552 7.47 -25.77 4.20
CA VAL A 552 8.45 -26.80 3.88
C VAL A 552 9.84 -26.15 3.78
N TYR A 553 10.81 -26.71 4.46
CA TYR A 553 12.19 -26.24 4.51
C TYR A 553 13.13 -27.34 4.01
N THR A 554 14.26 -26.97 3.43
CA THR A 554 15.38 -27.88 3.25
C THR A 554 16.00 -28.24 4.60
N LYS A 555 16.80 -29.28 4.64
CA LYS A 555 17.44 -29.73 5.89
C LYS A 555 18.39 -28.69 6.50
N ASP A 556 18.89 -27.74 5.72
CA ASP A 556 19.69 -26.60 6.19
C ASP A 556 18.86 -25.41 6.71
N GLY A 557 17.52 -25.54 6.76
CA GLY A 557 16.63 -24.53 7.26
C GLY A 557 16.17 -23.49 6.23
N SER A 558 16.56 -23.62 4.97
CA SER A 558 16.10 -22.72 3.90
C SER A 558 14.65 -23.00 3.53
N LEU A 559 13.80 -21.98 3.49
CA LEU A 559 12.40 -22.10 3.08
C LEU A 559 12.32 -22.43 1.58
N VAL A 560 11.79 -23.60 1.25
CA VAL A 560 11.64 -24.07 -0.13
C VAL A 560 10.39 -23.52 -0.80
N THR A 561 9.31 -23.38 -0.04
CA THR A 561 8.03 -22.88 -0.53
C THR A 561 7.30 -22.16 0.57
N ARG A 562 6.39 -21.23 0.19
CA ARG A 562 5.50 -20.57 1.15
C ARG A 562 4.48 -21.52 1.80
N GLY A 563 4.52 -22.82 1.43
CA GLY A 563 3.64 -23.83 1.99
C GLY A 563 2.24 -23.84 1.39
N ALA A 564 1.38 -24.55 2.03
CA ALA A 564 -0.05 -24.60 1.79
C ALA A 564 -0.80 -24.33 3.10
N ASN A 565 -2.04 -23.87 3.03
CA ASN A 565 -2.89 -23.83 4.22
C ASN A 565 -3.71 -25.11 4.28
N THR A 566 -4.00 -25.58 5.49
CA THR A 566 -4.95 -26.67 5.67
C THR A 566 -6.36 -26.26 5.26
N ILE A 567 -7.12 -27.21 4.71
CA ILE A 567 -8.55 -27.07 4.41
C ILE A 567 -9.43 -27.51 5.59
N ALA A 568 -10.73 -27.47 5.42
CA ALA A 568 -11.69 -27.64 6.52
C ALA A 568 -11.56 -28.96 7.31
N ASP A 569 -11.11 -30.04 6.67
CA ASP A 569 -10.85 -31.33 7.29
C ASP A 569 -9.44 -31.46 7.89
N GLY A 570 -8.69 -30.36 7.91
CA GLY A 570 -7.33 -30.28 8.42
C GLY A 570 -6.26 -30.81 7.48
N THR A 571 -6.61 -31.29 6.29
CA THR A 571 -5.62 -31.79 5.33
C THR A 571 -4.90 -30.66 4.61
N PHE A 572 -3.67 -30.93 4.18
CA PHE A 572 -2.86 -30.03 3.35
C PHE A 572 -2.17 -30.80 2.24
N THR A 573 -1.85 -30.09 1.16
CA THR A 573 -1.09 -30.63 0.04
C THR A 573 -0.07 -29.60 -0.40
N VAL A 574 1.20 -29.95 -0.35
CA VAL A 574 2.32 -29.14 -0.87
C VAL A 574 2.88 -29.86 -2.10
N THR A 575 2.85 -29.18 -3.25
CA THR A 575 3.23 -29.74 -4.55
C THR A 575 4.48 -29.07 -5.12
N GLY A 576 5.07 -29.67 -6.15
CA GLY A 576 6.14 -29.07 -6.90
C GLY A 576 7.52 -29.18 -6.26
N LEU A 577 7.70 -30.15 -5.37
CA LEU A 577 8.98 -30.38 -4.66
C LEU A 577 9.96 -31.16 -5.53
N THR A 578 11.23 -30.79 -5.46
CA THR A 578 12.33 -31.58 -6.03
C THR A 578 12.60 -32.84 -5.20
N THR A 579 13.31 -33.80 -5.76
CA THR A 579 13.78 -34.95 -4.97
C THR A 579 14.72 -34.45 -3.87
N GLY A 580 14.41 -34.78 -2.62
CA GLY A 580 15.18 -34.32 -1.47
C GLY A 580 14.58 -34.70 -0.12
N SER A 581 15.24 -34.24 0.93
CA SER A 581 14.77 -34.39 2.32
C SER A 581 14.38 -33.04 2.87
N TYR A 582 13.17 -32.95 3.42
CA TYR A 582 12.53 -31.73 3.84
C TYR A 582 12.11 -31.79 5.29
N LEU A 583 12.07 -30.63 5.93
CA LEU A 583 11.39 -30.42 7.20
C LEU A 583 10.05 -29.77 6.92
N VAL A 584 8.98 -30.23 7.55
CA VAL A 584 7.64 -29.67 7.40
C VAL A 584 7.20 -29.09 8.72
N SER A 585 6.68 -27.85 8.71
CA SER A 585 6.11 -27.22 9.89
C SER A 585 4.69 -26.75 9.65
N ALA A 586 3.86 -26.84 10.66
CA ALA A 586 2.56 -26.17 10.74
C ALA A 586 2.62 -25.11 11.84
N ASN A 587 2.17 -23.87 11.54
CA ASN A 587 2.22 -22.76 12.47
C ASN A 587 0.90 -22.00 12.50
N MET A 588 0.30 -21.83 13.67
CA MET A 588 -0.87 -20.98 13.84
C MET A 588 -0.42 -19.52 14.01
N ILE A 589 -0.57 -18.72 12.95
CA ILE A 589 -0.40 -17.25 13.05
C ILE A 589 -1.56 -16.69 13.87
N ALA A 590 -1.23 -15.87 14.86
CA ALA A 590 -2.17 -15.27 15.81
C ALA A 590 -3.24 -14.38 15.11
N THR A 591 -4.37 -14.98 14.78
CA THR A 591 -5.61 -14.26 14.46
C THR A 591 -6.75 -14.59 15.42
N ARG A 592 -6.45 -15.24 16.56
CA ARG A 592 -7.45 -15.52 17.62
C ARG A 592 -7.01 -14.98 18.97
N PRO A 593 -7.93 -14.38 19.76
CA PRO A 593 -7.63 -13.73 21.03
C PRO A 593 -7.20 -14.65 22.18
N SER A 594 -7.11 -15.96 21.99
CA SER A 594 -6.73 -16.91 23.03
C SER A 594 -5.86 -18.04 22.48
N GLY A 595 -4.56 -17.95 22.75
CA GLY A 595 -3.62 -19.06 22.67
C GLY A 595 -3.14 -19.40 21.24
N SER A 596 -2.16 -18.69 20.68
CA SER A 596 -1.43 -19.21 19.54
C SER A 596 -0.58 -20.40 19.97
N LEU A 597 -0.84 -21.57 19.36
CA LEU A 597 0.03 -22.73 19.49
C LEU A 597 1.34 -22.44 18.74
N GLY A 598 2.49 -22.76 19.33
CA GLY A 598 3.80 -22.68 18.67
C GLY A 598 3.87 -23.60 17.43
N PRO A 599 4.92 -23.51 16.63
CA PRO A 599 5.06 -24.35 15.46
C PRO A 599 5.18 -25.83 15.85
N ILE A 600 4.56 -26.69 15.04
CA ILE A 600 4.74 -28.13 15.09
C ILE A 600 5.48 -28.57 13.83
N PHE A 601 6.49 -29.43 13.98
CA PHE A 601 7.29 -29.93 12.88
C PHE A 601 7.03 -31.42 12.63
N SER A 602 7.44 -31.89 11.45
CA SER A 602 7.43 -33.30 11.08
C SER A 602 8.06 -34.18 12.16
N GLY A 603 7.37 -35.26 12.53
CA GLY A 603 7.70 -36.08 13.71
C GLY A 603 7.03 -35.59 14.98
N ASN A 604 6.08 -34.63 14.90
CA ASN A 604 5.31 -34.11 16.04
C ASN A 604 6.19 -33.50 17.14
N VAL A 605 7.21 -32.76 16.75
CA VAL A 605 8.14 -32.06 17.65
C VAL A 605 7.97 -30.54 17.52
N THR A 606 8.38 -29.82 18.57
CA THR A 606 8.18 -28.37 18.67
C THR A 606 9.40 -27.55 18.25
N THR A 607 10.51 -28.19 17.91
CA THR A 607 11.74 -27.52 17.48
C THR A 607 12.21 -28.06 16.14
N GLU A 608 12.74 -27.18 15.31
CA GLU A 608 13.27 -27.52 13.99
C GLU A 608 14.39 -28.55 14.06
N GLY A 609 15.30 -28.42 15.02
CA GLY A 609 16.44 -29.31 15.17
C GLY A 609 16.08 -30.75 15.56
N ALA A 610 14.86 -30.99 16.09
CA ALA A 610 14.34 -32.31 16.40
C ALA A 610 13.40 -32.85 15.31
N ALA A 611 13.14 -32.07 14.28
CA ALA A 611 12.19 -32.42 13.23
C ALA A 611 12.66 -33.63 12.42
N ALA A 612 11.75 -34.56 12.18
CA ALA A 612 12.01 -35.71 11.31
C ALA A 612 12.08 -35.27 9.86
N ALA A 613 13.19 -35.58 9.18
CA ALA A 613 13.31 -35.29 7.77
C ALA A 613 12.39 -36.20 6.95
N VAL A 614 11.64 -35.61 6.04
CA VAL A 614 10.71 -36.28 5.13
C VAL A 614 11.35 -36.35 3.76
N ALA A 615 11.64 -37.54 3.28
CA ALA A 615 12.13 -37.73 1.93
C ALA A 615 10.99 -37.68 0.93
N THR A 616 11.16 -36.92 -0.15
CA THR A 616 10.25 -36.91 -1.28
C THR A 616 10.97 -37.14 -2.59
N THR A 617 10.32 -37.71 -3.58
CA THR A 617 10.84 -37.97 -4.90
C THR A 617 9.94 -37.32 -5.93
N VAL A 618 10.56 -36.76 -6.97
CA VAL A 618 9.84 -36.19 -8.13
C VAL A 618 8.80 -37.19 -8.65
N GLY A 619 7.58 -36.71 -8.87
CA GLY A 619 6.45 -37.51 -9.38
C GLY A 619 5.78 -38.43 -8.35
N THR A 620 6.22 -38.43 -7.09
CA THR A 620 5.61 -39.24 -6.04
C THR A 620 4.84 -38.41 -5.01
N ASN A 621 3.84 -39.00 -4.38
CA ASN A 621 3.17 -38.45 -3.21
C ASN A 621 3.72 -39.10 -1.93
N THR A 622 4.16 -38.29 -0.99
CA THR A 622 4.61 -38.73 0.34
C THR A 622 3.61 -38.19 1.36
N ASP A 623 2.90 -39.11 2.05
CA ASP A 623 2.06 -38.73 3.18
C ASP A 623 2.92 -38.71 4.45
N ILE A 624 2.97 -37.55 5.10
CA ILE A 624 3.71 -37.37 6.36
C ILE A 624 2.87 -37.70 7.60
N GLY A 625 1.63 -38.13 7.38
CA GLY A 625 0.68 -38.43 8.46
C GLY A 625 0.12 -37.14 9.11
N THR A 626 -0.13 -37.22 10.39
CA THR A 626 -0.78 -36.15 11.15
C THR A 626 0.24 -35.37 11.95
N LEU A 627 0.28 -34.06 11.73
CA LEU A 627 0.92 -33.10 12.60
C LEU A 627 -0.09 -32.73 13.71
N SER A 628 0.18 -33.17 14.92
CA SER A 628 -0.76 -33.05 16.04
C SER A 628 -0.19 -32.12 17.11
N PHE A 629 -0.85 -31.01 17.34
CA PHE A 629 -0.54 -30.16 18.48
C PHE A 629 -0.83 -30.87 19.83
N ALA A 630 -1.67 -31.92 19.85
CA ALA A 630 -1.89 -32.74 21.01
C ALA A 630 -0.74 -33.73 21.27
N ALA A 631 -0.17 -34.31 20.18
CA ALA A 631 0.94 -35.28 20.30
C ALA A 631 2.27 -34.60 20.67
N ALA A 632 2.41 -33.30 20.28
CA ALA A 632 3.55 -32.49 20.73
C ALA A 632 3.57 -32.30 22.25
N GLY A 633 2.52 -32.78 22.97
CA GLY A 633 2.16 -32.31 24.30
C GLY A 633 2.02 -30.79 24.24
N ASN A 634 0.93 -30.19 24.68
CA ASN A 634 0.95 -28.69 24.84
C ASN A 634 2.38 -28.36 25.33
N PRO A 635 3.24 -27.63 24.56
CA PRO A 635 4.62 -27.52 24.98
C PRO A 635 4.52 -26.90 26.35
N GLY A 636 4.55 -27.76 27.37
CA GLY A 636 4.76 -27.31 28.70
C GLY A 636 5.96 -26.41 28.52
N THR A 637 6.00 -25.28 29.13
CA THR A 637 7.07 -24.26 28.97
C THR A 637 8.47 -24.90 28.93
N GLY A 638 8.57 -26.22 28.99
CA GLY A 638 9.77 -26.99 29.18
C GLY A 638 10.27 -26.91 30.61
N PHE A 639 9.49 -26.26 31.48
CA PHE A 639 9.80 -26.00 32.89
C PHE A 639 8.70 -26.54 33.78
N ALA A 640 9.08 -27.38 34.73
CA ALA A 640 8.17 -28.05 35.65
C ALA A 640 7.34 -27.08 36.51
N ASP A 641 7.87 -25.90 36.77
CA ASP A 641 7.28 -24.85 37.60
C ASP A 641 6.52 -23.76 36.83
N VAL A 642 6.30 -23.96 35.52
CA VAL A 642 5.53 -23.04 34.68
C VAL A 642 4.40 -23.82 34.01
N PRO A 643 3.19 -23.78 34.59
CA PRO A 643 2.06 -24.50 34.03
C PRO A 643 1.64 -23.92 32.68
N ALA A 644 1.21 -24.78 31.77
CA ALA A 644 0.63 -24.38 30.50
C ALA A 644 -0.58 -23.46 30.73
N GLY A 645 -0.63 -22.33 30.04
CA GLY A 645 -1.66 -21.31 30.24
C GLY A 645 -1.48 -20.46 31.50
N GLY A 646 -0.41 -20.65 32.29
CA GLY A 646 -0.02 -19.76 33.36
C GLY A 646 0.35 -18.36 32.87
N GLN A 647 0.40 -17.39 33.81
CA GLN A 647 0.78 -16.02 33.49
C GLN A 647 2.15 -15.99 32.79
N PHE A 648 2.24 -15.35 31.66
CA PHE A 648 3.44 -15.23 30.82
C PHE A 648 4.03 -16.58 30.35
N SER A 649 3.28 -17.66 30.37
CA SER A 649 3.76 -18.98 29.89
C SER A 649 4.19 -18.96 28.42
N THR A 650 3.51 -18.18 27.58
CA THR A 650 3.85 -17.97 26.16
C THR A 650 5.19 -17.27 26.00
N GLU A 651 5.40 -16.19 26.74
CA GLU A 651 6.61 -15.40 26.70
C GLU A 651 7.82 -16.15 27.30
N ILE A 652 7.58 -16.94 28.33
CA ILE A 652 8.58 -17.85 28.93
C ILE A 652 8.98 -18.94 27.93
N THR A 653 8.00 -19.54 27.25
CA THR A 653 8.26 -20.55 26.22
C THR A 653 9.06 -19.96 25.06
N TRP A 654 8.68 -18.76 24.61
CA TRP A 654 9.45 -18.05 23.59
C TRP A 654 10.88 -17.77 24.07
N MET A 655 11.06 -17.28 25.29
CA MET A 655 12.39 -16.97 25.85
C MET A 655 13.29 -18.20 25.94
N ALA A 656 12.69 -19.37 26.17
CA ALA A 656 13.39 -20.64 26.15
C ALA A 656 13.74 -21.09 24.74
N SER A 657 12.80 -21.04 23.80
CA SER A 657 13.00 -21.45 22.41
C SER A 657 13.98 -20.54 21.67
N ALA A 658 13.97 -19.25 21.98
CA ALA A 658 14.97 -18.28 21.46
C ALA A 658 16.36 -18.46 22.12
N GLY A 659 16.52 -19.40 23.04
CA GLY A 659 17.81 -19.63 23.72
C GLY A 659 18.27 -18.48 24.60
N ILE A 660 17.33 -17.60 25.01
CA ILE A 660 17.63 -16.44 25.88
C ILE A 660 17.76 -16.91 27.32
N SER A 661 16.82 -17.75 27.79
CA SER A 661 16.88 -18.37 29.11
C SER A 661 16.75 -19.89 29.01
N THR A 662 17.70 -20.63 29.57
CA THR A 662 17.69 -22.11 29.60
C THR A 662 17.10 -22.69 30.90
N GLY A 663 16.76 -21.80 31.86
CA GLY A 663 16.32 -22.25 33.20
C GLY A 663 17.42 -22.96 34.00
N TRP A 664 17.00 -23.72 34.95
CA TRP A 664 17.86 -24.59 35.77
C TRP A 664 17.51 -26.05 35.52
N THR A 665 18.50 -26.91 35.55
CA THR A 665 18.30 -28.36 35.62
C THR A 665 18.39 -28.77 37.10
N GLU A 666 17.32 -29.30 37.61
CA GLU A 666 17.22 -29.77 38.98
C GLU A 666 17.88 -31.15 39.16
N ALA A 667 18.03 -31.59 40.38
CA ALA A 667 18.72 -32.85 40.70
C ALA A 667 18.01 -34.11 40.12
N ASP A 668 16.72 -34.04 39.90
CA ASP A 668 15.88 -35.07 39.27
C ASP A 668 15.90 -35.02 37.71
N GLY A 669 16.67 -34.12 37.13
CA GLY A 669 16.77 -33.89 35.69
C GLY A 669 15.65 -32.99 35.13
N SER A 670 14.67 -32.59 35.92
CA SER A 670 13.65 -31.64 35.46
C SER A 670 14.23 -30.25 35.25
N LYS A 671 13.55 -29.42 34.45
CA LYS A 671 13.92 -28.02 34.27
C LYS A 671 12.92 -27.12 34.96
N THR A 672 13.42 -26.08 35.63
CA THR A 672 12.63 -25.03 36.26
C THR A 672 12.99 -23.68 35.68
N PHE A 673 12.01 -22.77 35.57
CA PHE A 673 12.20 -21.38 35.12
C PHE A 673 12.30 -20.43 36.30
N ARG A 674 11.68 -20.78 37.42
CA ARG A 674 11.57 -19.99 38.66
C ARG A 674 10.92 -18.62 38.35
N PRO A 675 9.68 -18.56 37.85
CA PRO A 675 9.06 -17.36 37.30
C PRO A 675 8.98 -16.19 38.28
N LEU A 676 8.73 -16.45 39.54
CA LEU A 676 8.58 -15.42 40.58
C LEU A 676 9.92 -14.99 41.22
N SER A 677 11.03 -15.60 40.82
CA SER A 677 12.34 -15.18 41.30
C SER A 677 12.79 -13.87 40.65
N PRO A 678 13.40 -12.93 41.40
CA PRO A 678 13.93 -11.70 40.81
C PRO A 678 15.08 -12.01 39.87
N VAL A 679 15.20 -11.19 38.82
CA VAL A 679 16.33 -11.26 37.89
C VAL A 679 17.51 -10.48 38.42
N ASN A 680 18.62 -11.15 38.62
CA ASN A 680 19.86 -10.49 38.98
C ASN A 680 20.51 -9.80 37.78
N ARG A 681 21.39 -8.84 38.05
CA ARG A 681 22.01 -8.02 37.00
C ARG A 681 22.93 -8.82 36.07
N ASP A 682 23.60 -9.86 36.57
CA ASP A 682 24.41 -10.78 35.78
C ASP A 682 23.55 -11.62 34.80
N ALA A 683 22.44 -12.17 35.29
CA ALA A 683 21.47 -12.88 34.47
C ALA A 683 20.82 -11.96 33.44
N MET A 684 20.53 -10.71 33.80
CA MET A 684 20.05 -9.68 32.91
C MET A 684 21.02 -9.44 31.75
N ALA A 685 22.31 -9.32 32.07
CA ALA A 685 23.34 -9.14 31.03
C ALA A 685 23.33 -10.29 30.04
N ALA A 686 23.22 -11.53 30.51
CA ALA A 686 23.15 -12.70 29.68
C ALA A 686 21.88 -12.70 28.78
N PHE A 687 20.74 -12.29 29.34
CA PHE A 687 19.49 -12.23 28.57
C PHE A 687 19.56 -11.17 27.46
N MET A 688 20.05 -9.97 27.76
CA MET A 688 20.17 -8.88 26.79
C MET A 688 21.18 -9.17 25.69
N TYR A 689 22.33 -9.78 26.03
CA TYR A 689 23.32 -10.20 25.03
C TYR A 689 22.74 -11.24 24.06
N ARG A 690 21.97 -12.21 24.58
CA ARG A 690 21.32 -13.24 23.79
C ARG A 690 20.16 -12.68 22.96
N LEU A 691 19.39 -11.76 23.53
CA LEU A 691 18.33 -11.05 22.81
C LEU A 691 18.88 -10.23 21.62
N ALA A 692 20.06 -9.66 21.78
CA ALA A 692 20.78 -8.95 20.72
C ALA A 692 21.44 -9.89 19.67
N GLY A 693 21.15 -11.19 19.69
CA GLY A 693 21.69 -12.17 18.72
C GLY A 693 23.10 -12.63 19.00
N LYS A 694 23.61 -12.49 20.25
CA LYS A 694 24.98 -12.91 20.65
C LYS A 694 26.06 -12.30 19.76
N PRO A 695 26.13 -10.97 19.61
CA PRO A 695 27.06 -10.32 18.69
C PRO A 695 28.52 -10.71 18.99
N ALA A 696 29.35 -10.70 17.97
CA ALA A 696 30.78 -10.97 18.14
C ALA A 696 31.39 -9.92 19.10
N PHE A 697 31.97 -10.35 20.19
CA PHE A 697 32.57 -9.49 21.19
C PHE A 697 33.70 -10.24 21.92
N THR A 698 34.85 -9.61 22.03
CA THR A 698 35.97 -10.09 22.82
C THR A 698 36.01 -9.35 24.16
N PRO A 699 35.78 -10.04 25.29
CA PRO A 699 35.81 -9.38 26.56
C PRO A 699 37.22 -8.84 26.90
N PRO A 700 37.34 -7.73 27.64
CA PRO A 700 38.63 -7.19 28.00
C PRO A 700 39.40 -8.13 28.93
N ALA A 701 40.72 -8.15 28.78
CA ALA A 701 41.59 -8.99 29.64
C ALA A 701 41.63 -8.57 31.10
N THR A 702 41.27 -7.30 31.40
CA THR A 702 41.11 -6.76 32.74
C THR A 702 39.69 -6.28 32.92
N SER A 703 39.08 -6.63 34.04
CA SER A 703 37.69 -6.22 34.31
C SER A 703 37.58 -4.71 34.52
N PRO A 704 36.57 -4.07 33.91
CA PRO A 704 36.24 -2.69 34.20
C PRO A 704 35.52 -2.51 35.57
N PHE A 705 35.20 -3.61 36.28
CA PHE A 705 34.49 -3.62 37.54
C PHE A 705 35.25 -4.41 38.57
N THR A 706 35.40 -3.82 39.76
CA THR A 706 36.15 -4.42 40.88
C THR A 706 35.49 -5.66 41.44
N ASP A 707 34.16 -5.77 41.32
CA ASP A 707 33.35 -6.87 41.83
C ASP A 707 32.96 -7.92 40.78
N VAL A 708 33.56 -7.86 39.58
CA VAL A 708 33.35 -8.84 38.49
C VAL A 708 34.72 -9.32 38.01
N PRO A 709 35.33 -10.31 38.62
CA PRO A 709 36.57 -10.90 38.11
C PRO A 709 36.35 -11.56 36.70
N THR A 710 37.41 -11.70 35.92
CA THR A 710 37.34 -12.26 34.54
C THR A 710 36.82 -13.72 34.50
N SER A 711 36.88 -14.43 35.63
CA SER A 711 36.32 -15.77 35.79
C SER A 711 34.83 -15.79 36.15
N SER A 712 34.20 -14.63 36.31
CA SER A 712 32.78 -14.55 36.68
C SER A 712 31.89 -15.18 35.61
N GLN A 713 30.85 -15.86 36.07
CA GLN A 713 29.76 -16.27 35.17
C GLN A 713 29.22 -15.00 34.49
N PHE A 714 29.00 -15.09 33.18
CA PHE A 714 28.52 -13.96 32.35
C PHE A 714 29.48 -12.77 32.26
N TYR A 715 30.79 -12.95 32.49
CA TYR A 715 31.78 -11.88 32.36
C TYR A 715 31.75 -11.23 31.00
N LYS A 716 31.64 -12.04 29.92
CA LYS A 716 31.54 -11.57 28.54
C LYS A 716 30.30 -10.68 28.34
N GLU A 717 29.15 -11.12 28.81
CA GLU A 717 27.88 -10.44 28.65
C GLU A 717 27.83 -9.13 29.47
N ILE A 718 28.34 -9.16 30.67
CA ILE A 718 28.45 -7.97 31.55
C ILE A 718 29.33 -6.90 30.89
N THR A 719 30.51 -7.31 30.40
CA THR A 719 31.45 -6.37 29.77
C THR A 719 30.94 -5.89 28.41
N TRP A 720 30.17 -6.70 27.66
CA TRP A 720 29.48 -6.26 26.47
C TRP A 720 28.42 -5.17 26.77
N LEU A 721 27.59 -5.35 27.79
CA LEU A 721 26.64 -4.31 28.21
C LEU A 721 27.33 -3.00 28.58
N ALA A 722 28.48 -3.09 29.22
CA ALA A 722 29.28 -1.90 29.58
C ALA A 722 29.85 -1.22 28.33
N ASP A 723 30.38 -1.99 27.36
CA ASP A 723 30.90 -1.52 26.06
C ASP A 723 29.81 -0.80 25.26
N LYS A 724 28.61 -1.34 25.24
CA LYS A 724 27.46 -0.73 24.57
C LYS A 724 26.80 0.40 25.34
N GLY A 725 27.28 0.72 26.50
CA GLY A 725 26.71 1.79 27.33
C GLY A 725 25.28 1.50 27.82
N VAL A 726 24.88 0.22 27.79
CA VAL A 726 23.56 -0.23 28.27
C VAL A 726 23.54 -0.24 29.79
N SER A 727 24.59 -0.78 30.41
CA SER A 727 24.78 -0.78 31.87
C SER A 727 26.24 -0.50 32.22
N THR A 728 26.51 0.65 32.81
CA THR A 728 27.86 1.12 33.07
C THR A 728 28.33 0.90 34.51
N GLY A 729 27.48 0.26 35.34
CA GLY A 729 27.74 0.07 36.76
C GLY A 729 27.62 1.37 37.60
N TRP A 730 28.21 1.37 38.81
CA TRP A 730 28.30 2.49 39.71
C TRP A 730 29.74 2.94 39.86
N THR A 731 29.95 4.24 40.03
CA THR A 731 31.23 4.78 40.45
C THR A 731 31.17 4.94 41.95
N GLU A 732 32.05 4.26 42.65
CA GLU A 732 32.19 4.30 44.10
C GLU A 732 32.92 5.57 44.53
N SER A 733 32.92 5.84 45.85
CA SER A 733 33.55 7.05 46.41
C SER A 733 35.05 7.12 46.20
N ASP A 734 35.71 5.98 46.00
CA ASP A 734 37.14 5.87 45.71
C ASP A 734 37.47 5.97 44.18
N GLY A 735 36.45 6.21 43.33
CA GLY A 735 36.56 6.30 41.87
C GLY A 735 36.55 4.94 41.18
N SER A 736 36.52 3.83 41.91
CA SER A 736 36.40 2.49 41.33
C SER A 736 34.99 2.26 40.77
N LYS A 737 34.85 1.25 39.93
CA LYS A 737 33.55 0.86 39.40
C LYS A 737 33.14 -0.51 39.88
N THR A 738 31.85 -0.63 40.27
CA THR A 738 31.21 -1.89 40.61
C THR A 738 30.03 -2.15 39.70
N TYR A 739 29.74 -3.40 39.41
CA TYR A 739 28.57 -3.82 38.61
C TYR A 739 27.44 -4.35 39.48
N ARG A 740 27.76 -4.87 40.64
CA ARG A 740 26.86 -5.49 41.61
C ARG A 740 26.07 -6.64 40.99
N PRO A 741 26.73 -7.70 40.48
CA PRO A 741 26.14 -8.74 39.62
C PRO A 741 24.97 -9.48 40.25
N LEU A 742 25.03 -9.75 41.56
CA LEU A 742 23.98 -10.49 42.30
C LEU A 742 22.81 -9.62 42.77
N GLN A 743 22.86 -8.30 42.57
CA GLN A 743 21.76 -7.42 42.90
C GLN A 743 20.60 -7.59 41.91
N ALA A 744 19.38 -7.63 42.47
CA ALA A 744 18.19 -7.68 41.64
C ALA A 744 18.03 -6.40 40.78
N VAL A 745 17.52 -6.53 39.57
CA VAL A 745 17.22 -5.40 38.67
C VAL A 745 15.86 -4.84 39.02
N ASN A 746 15.81 -3.56 39.38
CA ASN A 746 14.54 -2.86 39.56
C ASN A 746 13.89 -2.49 38.21
N ARG A 747 12.59 -2.24 38.23
CA ARG A 747 11.81 -1.97 37.00
C ARG A 747 12.23 -0.66 36.30
N ASP A 748 12.64 0.35 37.06
CA ASP A 748 13.18 1.61 36.53
C ASP A 748 14.52 1.39 35.81
N ALA A 749 15.42 0.64 36.41
CA ALA A 749 16.69 0.25 35.80
C ALA A 749 16.48 -0.63 34.54
N MET A 750 15.48 -1.52 34.57
CA MET A 750 15.07 -2.30 33.41
C MET A 750 14.63 -1.40 32.23
N ALA A 751 13.80 -0.39 32.49
CA ALA A 751 13.38 0.56 31.50
C ALA A 751 14.57 1.28 30.86
N ALA A 752 15.54 1.71 31.69
CA ALA A 752 16.77 2.33 31.22
C ALA A 752 17.61 1.37 30.32
N PHE A 753 17.71 0.10 30.70
CA PHE A 753 18.46 -0.90 29.94
C PHE A 753 17.82 -1.15 28.57
N MET A 754 16.50 -1.33 28.50
CA MET A 754 15.78 -1.55 27.24
C MET A 754 15.83 -0.33 26.31
N TYR A 755 15.67 0.88 26.85
CA TYR A 755 15.79 2.11 26.09
C TYR A 755 17.18 2.27 25.46
N ARG A 756 18.23 1.96 26.25
CA ARG A 756 19.61 2.04 25.77
C ARG A 756 19.95 0.93 24.78
N LEU A 757 19.41 -0.26 24.98
CA LEU A 757 19.56 -1.38 24.02
C LEU A 757 18.89 -1.08 22.68
N ALA A 758 17.79 -0.33 22.68
CA ALA A 758 17.13 0.17 21.47
C ALA A 758 17.89 1.33 20.79
N GLY A 759 19.09 1.68 21.24
CA GLY A 759 19.89 2.76 20.65
C GLY A 759 19.49 4.17 21.12
N LYS A 760 18.76 4.30 22.22
CA LYS A 760 18.30 5.59 22.77
C LYS A 760 17.47 6.39 21.74
N PRO A 761 16.37 5.85 21.23
CA PRO A 761 15.59 6.51 20.20
C PRO A 761 15.11 7.89 20.66
N ALA A 762 14.93 8.81 19.72
CA ALA A 762 14.36 10.12 20.01
C ALA A 762 12.96 9.95 20.62
N PHE A 763 12.76 10.52 21.79
CA PHE A 763 11.49 10.45 22.51
C PHE A 763 11.37 11.64 23.47
N ASP A 764 10.28 12.35 23.39
CA ASP A 764 9.94 13.44 24.28
C ASP A 764 8.98 12.90 25.36
N PRO A 765 9.41 12.83 26.62
CA PRO A 765 8.56 12.33 27.69
C PRO A 765 7.35 13.25 27.90
N PRO A 766 6.18 12.71 28.23
CA PRO A 766 4.99 13.52 28.47
C PRO A 766 5.20 14.49 29.64
N SER A 767 4.58 15.67 29.56
CA SER A 767 4.65 16.70 30.60
C SER A 767 3.92 16.31 31.89
N SER A 768 3.03 15.30 31.82
CA SER A 768 2.38 14.68 32.99
C SER A 768 2.59 13.18 32.94
N SER A 769 2.84 12.59 34.10
CA SER A 769 3.12 11.16 34.19
C SER A 769 1.85 10.31 33.88
N PRO A 770 1.97 9.24 33.09
CA PRO A 770 0.91 8.25 32.98
C PRO A 770 0.80 7.32 34.19
N PHE A 771 1.71 7.43 35.15
CA PHE A 771 1.78 6.63 36.40
C PHE A 771 1.76 7.51 37.63
N THR A 772 0.93 7.16 38.61
CA THR A 772 0.77 7.94 39.85
C THR A 772 2.00 7.86 40.75
N ASP A 773 2.80 6.80 40.64
CA ASP A 773 3.98 6.54 41.45
C ASP A 773 5.30 6.89 40.72
N VAL A 774 5.25 7.57 39.59
CA VAL A 774 6.43 8.01 38.83
C VAL A 774 6.28 9.50 38.50
N PRO A 775 6.64 10.39 39.38
CA PRO A 775 6.65 11.84 39.11
C PRO A 775 7.63 12.18 37.96
N THR A 776 7.42 13.29 37.28
CA THR A 776 8.24 13.73 36.16
C THR A 776 9.72 13.96 36.52
N SER A 777 10.01 14.17 37.78
CA SER A 777 11.37 14.30 38.32
C SER A 777 12.05 12.97 38.64
N SER A 778 11.35 11.82 38.41
CA SER A 778 11.91 10.51 38.73
C SER A 778 13.14 10.20 37.89
N GLN A 779 14.11 9.53 38.53
CA GLN A 779 15.19 8.92 37.77
C GLN A 779 14.61 7.96 36.73
N PHE A 780 15.10 8.03 35.50
CA PHE A 780 14.61 7.24 34.36
C PHE A 780 13.17 7.52 33.96
N TYR A 781 12.61 8.72 34.25
CA TYR A 781 11.26 9.10 33.83
C TYR A 781 11.07 8.96 32.33
N LYS A 782 12.02 9.43 31.53
CA LYS A 782 12.02 9.33 30.06
C LYS A 782 11.97 7.88 29.61
N GLU A 783 12.78 7.02 30.17
CA GLU A 783 12.89 5.62 29.81
C GLU A 783 11.64 4.83 30.22
N ILE A 784 11.08 5.10 31.39
CA ILE A 784 9.84 4.50 31.87
C ILE A 784 8.67 4.88 30.94
N THR A 785 8.53 6.16 30.62
CA THR A 785 7.44 6.63 29.77
C THR A 785 7.61 6.18 28.33
N TRP A 786 8.84 6.07 27.84
CA TRP A 786 9.12 5.46 26.54
C TRP A 786 8.70 3.99 26.51
N LEU A 787 9.06 3.21 27.54
CA LEU A 787 8.70 1.79 27.64
C LEU A 787 7.18 1.59 27.62
N ALA A 788 6.45 2.49 28.28
CA ALA A 788 4.99 2.51 28.29
C ALA A 788 4.41 2.87 26.90
N ALA A 789 4.94 3.89 26.25
CA ALA A 789 4.53 4.32 24.91
C ALA A 789 4.77 3.23 23.87
N GLN A 790 5.82 2.42 24.01
CA GLN A 790 6.08 1.26 23.17
C GLN A 790 5.19 0.06 23.50
N GLY A 791 4.38 0.10 24.57
CA GLY A 791 3.56 -1.04 25.00
C GLY A 791 4.36 -2.22 25.53
N ILE A 792 5.65 -2.02 25.88
CA ILE A 792 6.51 -3.07 26.45
C ILE A 792 6.13 -3.29 27.90
N SER A 793 5.94 -2.22 28.66
CA SER A 793 5.43 -2.26 30.03
C SER A 793 4.40 -1.17 30.26
N THR A 794 3.15 -1.52 30.47
CA THR A 794 2.02 -0.60 30.67
C THR A 794 1.68 -0.33 32.12
N GLY A 795 2.45 -0.90 33.06
CA GLY A 795 2.19 -0.82 34.50
C GLY A 795 0.99 -1.68 34.94
N TRP A 796 0.49 -1.37 36.12
CA TRP A 796 -0.73 -1.96 36.70
C TRP A 796 -1.87 -0.96 36.69
N THR A 797 -3.07 -1.44 36.47
CA THR A 797 -4.29 -0.67 36.71
C THR A 797 -4.77 -0.97 38.14
N GLU A 798 -4.82 0.04 38.97
CA GLU A 798 -5.26 -0.06 40.36
C GLU A 798 -6.80 -0.08 40.44
N ALA A 799 -7.35 -0.34 41.63
CA ALA A 799 -8.79 -0.43 41.83
C ALA A 799 -9.57 0.87 41.54
N ASP A 800 -8.90 2.02 41.61
CA ASP A 800 -9.43 3.35 41.28
C ASP A 800 -9.22 3.74 39.79
N ASN A 801 -8.83 2.80 38.96
CA ASN A 801 -8.45 2.98 37.54
C ASN A 801 -7.18 3.81 37.32
N SER A 802 -6.47 4.22 38.37
CA SER A 802 -5.16 4.83 38.23
C SER A 802 -4.13 3.79 37.75
N LYS A 803 -2.99 4.27 37.25
CA LYS A 803 -1.90 3.37 36.84
C LYS A 803 -0.67 3.60 37.69
N THR A 804 -0.03 2.50 38.09
CA THR A 804 1.27 2.49 38.77
C THR A 804 2.31 1.73 37.95
N PHE A 805 3.55 2.14 38.03
CA PHE A 805 4.69 1.45 37.40
C PHE A 805 5.49 0.60 38.37
N ARG A 806 5.49 0.98 39.63
CA ARG A 806 6.25 0.36 40.75
C ARG A 806 7.74 0.32 40.45
N PRO A 807 8.41 1.48 40.26
CA PRO A 807 9.75 1.58 39.69
C PRO A 807 10.83 0.87 40.53
N LEU A 808 10.72 0.90 41.83
CA LEU A 808 11.72 0.31 42.75
C LEU A 808 11.51 -1.19 43.02
N ASN A 809 10.42 -1.79 42.50
CA ASN A 809 10.23 -3.23 42.66
C ASN A 809 11.16 -3.99 41.71
N ALA A 810 11.71 -5.10 42.23
CA ALA A 810 12.49 -6.02 41.41
C ALA A 810 11.67 -6.61 40.25
N VAL A 811 12.31 -6.81 39.11
CA VAL A 811 11.70 -7.50 37.97
C VAL A 811 11.82 -9.00 38.21
N ASN A 812 10.67 -9.68 38.25
CA ASN A 812 10.65 -11.14 38.30
C ASN A 812 10.91 -11.72 36.89
N ARG A 813 11.33 -12.97 36.81
CA ARG A 813 11.72 -13.64 35.59
C ARG A 813 10.57 -13.79 34.60
N ASP A 814 9.34 -13.99 35.04
CA ASP A 814 8.13 -14.04 34.21
C ASP A 814 7.83 -12.67 33.57
N ALA A 815 7.88 -11.60 34.34
CA ALA A 815 7.72 -10.24 33.87
C ALA A 815 8.85 -9.88 32.88
N MET A 816 10.07 -10.36 33.13
CA MET A 816 11.20 -10.18 32.22
C MET A 816 10.96 -10.86 30.89
N ALA A 817 10.45 -12.09 30.87
CA ALA A 817 10.11 -12.78 29.64
C ALA A 817 9.10 -11.98 28.82
N ALA A 818 8.06 -11.43 29.47
CA ALA A 818 7.07 -10.58 28.82
C ALA A 818 7.69 -9.30 28.23
N PHE A 819 8.58 -8.65 28.94
CA PHE A 819 9.26 -7.43 28.45
C PHE A 819 10.14 -7.73 27.23
N MET A 820 10.93 -8.80 27.27
CA MET A 820 11.80 -9.20 26.19
C MET A 820 11.03 -9.66 24.95
N TYR A 821 9.95 -10.39 25.14
CA TYR A 821 9.07 -10.83 24.06
C TYR A 821 8.48 -9.63 23.30
N ARG A 822 7.90 -8.67 24.04
CA ARG A 822 7.31 -7.46 23.45
C ARG A 822 8.36 -6.55 22.81
N TYR A 823 9.54 -6.44 23.43
CA TYR A 823 10.68 -5.72 22.87
C TYR A 823 11.13 -6.35 21.55
N ASN A 824 11.30 -7.66 21.52
CA ASN A 824 11.72 -8.38 20.32
C ASN A 824 10.75 -8.18 19.14
N GLY A 825 9.45 -8.25 19.40
CA GLY A 825 8.41 -8.00 18.36
C GLY A 825 8.43 -6.58 17.78
N LYS A 826 9.06 -5.62 18.48
CA LYS A 826 9.14 -4.20 18.05
C LYS A 826 10.46 -3.83 17.38
N PHE A 827 11.58 -4.33 17.92
CA PHE A 827 12.91 -3.85 17.56
C PHE A 827 13.77 -4.89 16.84
N ASN A 828 13.38 -6.15 16.90
CA ASN A 828 14.02 -7.25 16.17
C ASN A 828 12.94 -8.11 15.46
N PRO A 829 12.11 -7.54 14.60
CA PRO A 829 11.13 -8.33 13.86
C PRO A 829 11.91 -9.29 12.94
N SER A 830 11.78 -10.60 13.20
CA SER A 830 12.32 -11.67 12.36
C SER A 830 11.52 -11.84 11.07
#